data_174f6eef783e1f519043a4005f99c326
#
_entry.id   174f6eef783e1f519043a4005f99c326
#
_cell.length_a   1.000
_cell.length_b   1.000
_cell.length_c   1.000
_cell.angle_alpha   90.00
_cell.angle_beta   90.00
_cell.angle_gamma   90.00
#
_symmetry.space_group_name_H-M   'P 1'
#
loop_
_entity.id
_entity.type
_entity.pdbx_description
1 polymer ?
#
loop_
_entity_poly.entity_id
_entity_poly.type
_entity_poly.pdbx_seq_one_letter_code
_entity_poly.pdbx_strand_id
1 'polypeptide(L)'
;MLFVFIAALPLSAWERQTARIYSSDDRGALTLPSSAAADTVVTEFLAARGHDPRGGLATEAAGREADPSTGLIHIRADQRVNGLVVYGSYVKAALNQQGQIVHLIENFAPVTDVAPAMIDEQRALGAAIGRLHPYAAAPRFAGRENGKARFERDAFFYTEPTVTRVLASIDGSLREAFLVQTWTNRKNILHHTLVSGDGEILDVELRTNSDQYFVYLEGPDKEAAQTLVSGPAPVTPVGTVPSPNGWLNSGTHKTILITGNNVRAYLDAVANNNPDSGGTNVTTGSFTTVHSRTTAPSTTANKAVAVQNLFYLNNRIHDTLYAAGFNESEANFQENNFGRGGSGSDSVNAEAQDGTGLDNANFATPAEGQNPRMQMYLWAGKPSHQVVVGASTYAASGAAFGPALTSTGKTGILTVASPADGCTAISTTLTGRIAIIDRGTCDFTVKVKNAQLKGAIGVIVANHASGGDSLMTMGGTDGTVTIPSVFVGFTNGGAIKAAAGTSSTIRLTTPAPLQRDGDLDGDIVWHEYGHGLTWRMIGSMSGPLSGAIGEGMGDVLAIIANGDDVVGEYSSSNATGIRSAPYTNHPRTYGDVTGANGVHYDGEVYGAIGWKLRELYLAGGLTETDLLRDLVQGMRFTPAGPSYQAMRDGILAATTTNDCKVWTAFALYGVGQGATSSVSGSTVTVTESFVIPAGVCP
;
A
#
# COMPACT_ATOMS: atom_id res chain seq x y z
N MET A 1 24.04 -34.90 -12.06
CA MET A 1 23.01 -34.02 -11.48
C MET A 1 22.20 -33.50 -12.68
N LEU A 2 21.04 -34.12 -12.92
CA LEU A 2 20.20 -33.89 -14.07
C LEU A 2 19.30 -32.70 -13.78
N PHE A 3 19.54 -31.55 -14.42
CA PHE A 3 18.61 -30.42 -14.35
C PHE A 3 17.42 -30.72 -15.25
N VAL A 4 16.29 -31.06 -14.66
CA VAL A 4 15.00 -31.05 -15.35
C VAL A 4 14.53 -29.61 -15.46
N PHE A 5 14.65 -29.03 -16.65
CA PHE A 5 13.94 -27.82 -17.02
C PHE A 5 12.44 -28.15 -17.10
N ILE A 6 11.66 -27.80 -16.07
CA ILE A 6 10.21 -27.72 -16.19
C ILE A 6 9.96 -26.44 -17.00
N ALA A 7 9.70 -26.59 -18.29
CA ALA A 7 9.15 -25.53 -19.11
C ALA A 7 7.80 -25.14 -18.48
N ALA A 8 7.67 -23.90 -18.03
CA ALA A 8 6.37 -23.34 -17.67
C ALA A 8 5.51 -23.39 -18.94
N LEU A 9 4.50 -24.27 -18.92
CA LEU A 9 3.46 -24.25 -19.95
C LEU A 9 2.80 -22.86 -19.90
N PRO A 10 2.51 -22.22 -21.03
CA PRO A 10 1.75 -20.99 -21.04
C PRO A 10 0.40 -21.27 -20.35
N LEU A 11 0.02 -20.40 -19.41
CA LEU A 11 -1.31 -20.40 -18.79
C LEU A 11 -2.33 -20.37 -19.92
N SER A 12 -3.26 -21.33 -19.96
CA SER A 12 -4.34 -21.33 -20.92
C SER A 12 -5.17 -20.06 -20.76
N ALA A 13 -5.26 -19.25 -21.81
CA ALA A 13 -5.96 -18.00 -21.77
C ALA A 13 -7.46 -18.21 -22.07
N TRP A 14 -8.33 -17.92 -21.09
CA TRP A 14 -9.76 -17.77 -21.35
C TRP A 14 -10.00 -16.49 -22.15
N GLU A 15 -10.76 -16.59 -23.25
CA GLU A 15 -11.02 -15.49 -24.14
C GLU A 15 -12.48 -15.08 -24.08
N ARG A 16 -12.74 -13.85 -23.63
CA ARG A 16 -14.02 -13.20 -23.85
C ARG A 16 -14.06 -12.68 -25.28
N GLN A 17 -15.03 -13.18 -26.07
CA GLN A 17 -15.17 -12.77 -27.47
C GLN A 17 -15.51 -11.29 -27.59
N THR A 18 -14.94 -10.62 -28.59
CA THR A 18 -15.25 -9.22 -28.90
C THR A 18 -16.68 -9.10 -29.43
N ALA A 19 -17.45 -8.17 -28.87
CA ALA A 19 -18.82 -7.94 -29.34
C ALA A 19 -18.84 -7.31 -30.74
N ARG A 20 -19.74 -7.84 -31.60
CA ARG A 20 -20.07 -7.26 -32.90
C ARG A 20 -21.42 -6.58 -32.81
N ILE A 21 -21.52 -5.38 -33.36
CA ILE A 21 -22.73 -4.57 -33.37
C ILE A 21 -23.20 -4.46 -34.79
N TYR A 22 -24.49 -4.77 -35.00
CA TYR A 22 -25.21 -4.58 -36.25
C TYR A 22 -26.27 -3.53 -36.03
N SER A 23 -26.18 -2.42 -36.72
CA SER A 23 -27.15 -1.35 -36.73
C SER A 23 -27.30 -0.81 -38.17
N SER A 24 -28.46 -0.27 -38.49
CA SER A 24 -28.64 0.43 -39.75
C SER A 24 -28.38 1.92 -39.59
N ASP A 25 -27.50 2.49 -40.41
CA ASP A 25 -27.13 3.90 -40.37
C ASP A 25 -28.33 4.85 -40.67
N ASP A 26 -29.33 4.36 -41.40
CA ASP A 26 -30.53 5.12 -41.81
C ASP A 26 -31.77 4.79 -40.96
N ARG A 27 -31.65 4.22 -39.78
CA ARG A 27 -32.78 3.71 -38.97
C ARG A 27 -33.66 2.68 -39.70
N GLY A 28 -33.17 2.06 -40.75
CA GLY A 28 -33.79 0.96 -41.43
C GLY A 28 -33.74 -0.34 -40.61
N ALA A 29 -34.40 -1.39 -41.11
CA ALA A 29 -34.35 -2.70 -40.51
C ALA A 29 -33.21 -3.54 -41.12
N LEU A 30 -32.59 -4.40 -40.27
CA LEU A 30 -31.57 -5.35 -40.70
C LEU A 30 -32.11 -6.60 -41.38
N THR A 31 -33.42 -6.87 -41.23
CA THR A 31 -34.14 -8.00 -41.80
C THR A 31 -35.40 -7.56 -42.52
N LEU A 32 -35.96 -8.42 -43.32
CA LEU A 32 -37.33 -8.25 -43.89
C LEU A 32 -38.38 -8.44 -42.78
N PRO A 33 -39.62 -7.92 -42.97
CA PRO A 33 -40.74 -8.18 -42.06
C PRO A 33 -40.98 -9.68 -41.88
N SER A 34 -41.24 -10.10 -40.63
CA SER A 34 -41.44 -11.51 -40.30
C SER A 34 -42.53 -11.66 -39.24
N SER A 35 -43.39 -12.65 -39.40
CA SER A 35 -44.34 -13.08 -38.39
C SER A 35 -43.82 -14.22 -37.50
N ALA A 36 -42.59 -14.66 -37.71
CA ALA A 36 -41.96 -15.69 -36.89
C ALA A 36 -41.68 -15.15 -35.49
N ALA A 37 -41.49 -16.06 -34.54
CA ALA A 37 -41.05 -15.68 -33.20
C ALA A 37 -39.71 -14.93 -33.25
N ALA A 38 -39.55 -13.94 -32.38
CA ALA A 38 -38.39 -13.04 -32.42
C ALA A 38 -37.02 -13.78 -32.24
N ASP A 39 -36.99 -14.86 -31.44
CA ASP A 39 -35.82 -15.76 -31.30
C ASP A 39 -35.50 -16.49 -32.61
N THR A 40 -36.53 -16.89 -33.37
CA THR A 40 -36.37 -17.51 -34.72
C THR A 40 -35.73 -16.50 -35.67
N VAL A 41 -36.24 -15.28 -35.73
CA VAL A 41 -35.70 -14.22 -36.60
C VAL A 41 -34.24 -13.91 -36.27
N VAL A 42 -33.88 -13.85 -34.99
CA VAL A 42 -32.51 -13.66 -34.55
C VAL A 42 -31.61 -14.83 -34.92
N THR A 43 -32.10 -16.07 -34.75
CA THR A 43 -31.35 -17.28 -35.13
C THR A 43 -31.09 -17.32 -36.62
N GLU A 44 -32.08 -17.04 -37.47
CA GLU A 44 -31.94 -16.99 -38.93
C GLU A 44 -30.96 -15.89 -39.36
N PHE A 45 -31.04 -14.72 -38.72
CA PHE A 45 -30.12 -13.63 -38.98
C PHE A 45 -28.66 -13.99 -38.66
N LEU A 46 -28.40 -14.67 -37.53
CA LEU A 46 -27.09 -15.13 -37.15
C LEU A 46 -26.57 -16.23 -38.10
N ALA A 47 -27.43 -17.20 -38.46
CA ALA A 47 -27.09 -18.26 -39.42
C ALA A 47 -26.69 -17.71 -40.78
N ALA A 48 -27.44 -16.69 -41.29
CA ALA A 48 -27.12 -16.01 -42.54
C ALA A 48 -25.76 -15.29 -42.53
N ARG A 49 -25.19 -15.06 -41.36
CA ARG A 49 -23.86 -14.43 -41.13
C ARG A 49 -22.74 -15.43 -40.81
N GLY A 50 -23.05 -16.71 -40.98
CA GLY A 50 -22.05 -17.78 -40.84
C GLY A 50 -21.88 -18.31 -39.44
N HIS A 51 -22.77 -17.99 -38.50
CA HIS A 51 -22.77 -18.65 -37.19
C HIS A 51 -23.17 -20.12 -37.35
N ASP A 52 -22.46 -21.01 -36.64
CA ASP A 52 -22.67 -22.45 -36.69
C ASP A 52 -24.06 -22.79 -36.10
N PRO A 53 -24.96 -23.51 -36.84
CA PRO A 53 -26.27 -23.88 -36.37
C PRO A 53 -26.28 -24.81 -35.15
N ARG A 54 -25.12 -25.43 -34.80
CA ARG A 54 -24.94 -26.19 -33.54
C ARG A 54 -24.97 -25.27 -32.32
N GLY A 55 -24.73 -23.95 -32.52
CA GLY A 55 -24.86 -22.93 -31.49
C GLY A 55 -26.31 -22.48 -31.38
N GLY A 56 -27.07 -23.05 -30.44
CA GLY A 56 -28.45 -22.62 -30.15
C GLY A 56 -28.50 -21.38 -29.26
N LEU A 57 -29.69 -20.84 -29.11
CA LEU A 57 -30.00 -19.73 -28.19
C LEU A 57 -30.70 -20.25 -26.92
N ALA A 58 -30.20 -19.83 -25.76
CA ALA A 58 -30.91 -19.95 -24.49
C ALA A 58 -31.55 -18.61 -24.14
N THR A 59 -32.80 -18.41 -24.54
CA THR A 59 -33.56 -17.18 -24.24
C THR A 59 -33.96 -17.15 -22.77
N GLU A 60 -33.69 -16.04 -22.09
CA GLU A 60 -34.32 -15.74 -20.80
C GLU A 60 -35.80 -15.42 -21.06
N ALA A 61 -36.70 -15.83 -20.15
CA ALA A 61 -38.16 -15.60 -20.27
C ALA A 61 -38.53 -14.12 -20.20
N ALA A 62 -37.64 -13.25 -19.72
CA ALA A 62 -37.83 -11.80 -19.63
C ALA A 62 -37.50 -11.12 -20.98
N GLY A 63 -38.45 -10.43 -21.59
CA GLY A 63 -38.22 -9.59 -22.77
C GLY A 63 -38.91 -10.05 -24.05
N ARG A 64 -40.04 -10.73 -23.93
CA ARG A 64 -40.91 -11.09 -25.09
C ARG A 64 -42.06 -10.12 -25.33
N GLU A 65 -42.25 -9.15 -24.44
CA GLU A 65 -43.27 -8.12 -24.60
C GLU A 65 -42.68 -6.86 -25.22
N ALA A 66 -43.48 -6.18 -26.06
CA ALA A 66 -43.06 -4.90 -26.63
C ALA A 66 -42.98 -3.84 -25.53
N ASP A 67 -41.87 -3.10 -25.47
CA ASP A 67 -41.74 -1.93 -24.63
C ASP A 67 -42.84 -0.92 -24.96
N PRO A 68 -43.71 -0.53 -23.99
CA PRO A 68 -44.85 0.37 -24.26
C PRO A 68 -44.41 1.75 -24.76
N SER A 69 -43.20 2.19 -24.49
CA SER A 69 -42.71 3.52 -24.89
C SER A 69 -42.10 3.54 -26.28
N THR A 70 -41.49 2.44 -26.72
CA THR A 70 -40.77 2.36 -28.00
C THR A 70 -41.46 1.44 -29.01
N GLY A 71 -42.29 0.54 -28.55
CA GLY A 71 -42.90 -0.52 -29.36
C GLY A 71 -41.92 -1.59 -29.82
N LEU A 72 -40.69 -1.60 -29.27
CA LEU A 72 -39.65 -2.56 -29.62
C LEU A 72 -39.75 -3.82 -28.74
N ILE A 73 -39.47 -4.96 -29.33
CA ILE A 73 -39.31 -6.23 -28.62
C ILE A 73 -37.84 -6.44 -28.40
N HIS A 74 -37.42 -6.53 -27.14
CA HIS A 74 -36.04 -6.81 -26.77
C HIS A 74 -35.85 -8.29 -26.47
N ILE A 75 -34.78 -8.88 -27.03
CA ILE A 75 -34.33 -10.24 -26.74
C ILE A 75 -32.93 -10.20 -26.17
N ARG A 76 -32.73 -11.00 -25.12
CA ARG A 76 -31.43 -11.42 -24.65
C ARG A 76 -31.39 -12.93 -24.60
N ALA A 77 -30.33 -13.51 -25.15
CA ALA A 77 -30.12 -14.95 -25.12
C ALA A 77 -28.61 -15.25 -24.96
N ASP A 78 -28.30 -16.30 -24.21
CA ASP A 78 -26.95 -16.82 -24.14
C ASP A 78 -26.71 -17.87 -25.24
N GLN A 79 -25.48 -17.95 -25.74
CA GLN A 79 -25.08 -19.02 -26.67
C GLN A 79 -25.08 -20.37 -25.94
N ARG A 80 -25.66 -21.41 -26.57
CA ARG A 80 -25.69 -22.76 -26.02
C ARG A 80 -25.16 -23.77 -27.02
N VAL A 81 -24.27 -24.64 -26.58
CA VAL A 81 -23.73 -25.74 -27.38
C VAL A 81 -23.82 -27.03 -26.54
N ASN A 82 -24.30 -28.13 -27.16
CA ASN A 82 -24.55 -29.41 -26.50
C ASN A 82 -25.36 -29.32 -25.20
N GLY A 83 -26.29 -28.38 -25.12
CA GLY A 83 -27.13 -28.15 -23.96
C GLY A 83 -26.50 -27.31 -22.84
N LEU A 84 -25.24 -26.97 -22.92
CA LEU A 84 -24.52 -26.10 -21.95
C LEU A 84 -24.40 -24.66 -22.47
N VAL A 85 -24.48 -23.69 -21.56
CA VAL A 85 -24.30 -22.28 -21.88
C VAL A 85 -22.81 -22.01 -22.08
N VAL A 86 -22.47 -21.26 -23.12
CA VAL A 86 -21.10 -20.76 -23.33
C VAL A 86 -20.92 -19.49 -22.49
N TYR A 87 -20.10 -19.55 -21.46
CA TYR A 87 -19.91 -18.45 -20.51
C TYR A 87 -19.41 -17.17 -21.19
N GLY A 88 -20.11 -16.08 -20.92
CA GLY A 88 -19.76 -14.77 -21.47
C GLY A 88 -20.17 -14.55 -22.94
N SER A 89 -20.81 -15.51 -23.60
CA SER A 89 -21.27 -15.41 -24.98
C SER A 89 -22.79 -15.21 -25.07
N TYR A 90 -23.21 -14.12 -25.68
CA TYR A 90 -24.62 -13.71 -25.71
C TYR A 90 -25.00 -13.00 -27.01
N VAL A 91 -26.31 -12.88 -27.24
CA VAL A 91 -26.90 -11.96 -28.19
C VAL A 91 -27.92 -11.07 -27.49
N LYS A 92 -27.97 -9.80 -27.89
CA LYS A 92 -29.06 -8.84 -27.57
C LYS A 92 -29.59 -8.30 -28.89
N ALA A 93 -30.91 -8.34 -29.06
CA ALA A 93 -31.53 -7.82 -30.25
C ALA A 93 -32.76 -6.99 -29.91
N ALA A 94 -33.01 -5.95 -30.69
CA ALA A 94 -34.25 -5.18 -30.68
C ALA A 94 -34.97 -5.39 -32.02
N LEU A 95 -36.27 -5.76 -31.96
CA LEU A 95 -37.15 -5.95 -33.12
C LEU A 95 -38.29 -4.93 -33.05
N ASN A 96 -38.70 -4.44 -34.24
CA ASN A 96 -39.85 -3.58 -34.34
C ASN A 96 -41.17 -4.41 -34.41
N GLN A 97 -42.31 -3.72 -34.48
CA GLN A 97 -43.64 -4.36 -34.54
C GLN A 97 -43.88 -5.21 -35.80
N GLN A 98 -43.10 -5.02 -36.85
CA GLN A 98 -43.09 -5.84 -38.05
C GLN A 98 -42.21 -7.08 -37.95
N GLY A 99 -41.64 -7.36 -36.77
CA GLY A 99 -40.73 -8.47 -36.52
C GLY A 99 -39.38 -8.35 -37.22
N GLN A 100 -38.96 -7.13 -37.54
CA GLN A 100 -37.66 -6.87 -38.17
C GLN A 100 -36.63 -6.50 -37.10
N ILE A 101 -35.43 -7.05 -37.20
CA ILE A 101 -34.31 -6.63 -36.35
C ILE A 101 -33.87 -5.22 -36.73
N VAL A 102 -33.87 -4.29 -35.79
CA VAL A 102 -33.37 -2.91 -35.95
C VAL A 102 -32.01 -2.68 -35.31
N HIS A 103 -31.63 -3.50 -34.33
CA HIS A 103 -30.35 -3.47 -33.67
C HIS A 103 -29.99 -4.86 -33.11
N LEU A 104 -28.73 -5.27 -33.26
CA LEU A 104 -28.27 -6.53 -32.69
C LEU A 104 -26.81 -6.40 -32.22
N ILE A 105 -26.54 -6.94 -31.05
CA ILE A 105 -25.20 -7.10 -30.49
C ILE A 105 -24.97 -8.58 -30.20
N GLU A 106 -23.86 -9.13 -30.64
CA GLU A 106 -23.49 -10.51 -30.34
C GLU A 106 -21.97 -10.63 -30.09
N ASN A 107 -21.59 -11.61 -29.29
CA ASN A 107 -20.19 -11.98 -29.05
C ASN A 107 -20.01 -13.52 -28.99
N PHE A 108 -20.59 -14.21 -29.94
CA PHE A 108 -20.57 -15.67 -29.97
C PHE A 108 -19.16 -16.24 -30.11
N ALA A 109 -18.86 -17.24 -29.30
CA ALA A 109 -17.66 -18.04 -29.45
C ALA A 109 -17.79 -18.98 -30.65
N PRO A 110 -16.71 -19.27 -31.39
CA PRO A 110 -16.70 -20.31 -32.43
C PRO A 110 -17.14 -21.66 -31.85
N VAL A 111 -17.99 -22.39 -32.57
CA VAL A 111 -18.43 -23.72 -32.15
C VAL A 111 -17.36 -24.73 -32.56
N THR A 112 -16.75 -25.38 -31.59
CA THR A 112 -15.78 -26.47 -31.78
C THR A 112 -16.29 -27.75 -31.13
N ASP A 113 -15.57 -28.85 -31.30
CA ASP A 113 -15.80 -30.03 -30.48
C ASP A 113 -15.47 -29.71 -29.03
N VAL A 114 -16.32 -30.18 -28.11
CA VAL A 114 -16.23 -29.84 -26.70
C VAL A 114 -15.38 -30.88 -25.96
N ALA A 115 -14.28 -30.43 -25.35
CA ALA A 115 -13.49 -31.26 -24.46
C ALA A 115 -14.19 -31.39 -23.09
N PRO A 116 -14.37 -32.62 -22.55
CA PRO A 116 -15.05 -32.84 -21.26
C PRO A 116 -14.18 -32.39 -20.07
N ALA A 117 -14.85 -32.06 -18.95
CA ALA A 117 -14.17 -31.76 -17.70
C ALA A 117 -13.58 -33.02 -17.05
N MET A 118 -12.41 -32.87 -16.42
CA MET A 118 -11.67 -33.90 -15.67
C MET A 118 -11.98 -33.89 -14.17
N ILE A 119 -12.58 -32.79 -13.67
CA ILE A 119 -12.99 -32.63 -12.28
C ILE A 119 -14.49 -32.59 -12.15
N ASP A 120 -15.01 -32.71 -10.93
CA ASP A 120 -16.41 -32.55 -10.59
C ASP A 120 -16.71 -31.18 -9.96
N GLU A 121 -18.00 -30.91 -9.70
CA GLU A 121 -18.47 -29.66 -9.12
C GLU A 121 -17.95 -29.42 -7.69
N GLN A 122 -17.69 -30.49 -6.91
CA GLN A 122 -17.14 -30.37 -5.55
C GLN A 122 -15.69 -29.87 -5.59
N ARG A 123 -14.91 -30.39 -6.54
CA ARG A 123 -13.53 -29.94 -6.73
C ARG A 123 -13.47 -28.54 -7.31
N ALA A 124 -14.35 -28.18 -8.20
CA ALA A 124 -14.45 -26.81 -8.75
C ALA A 124 -14.79 -25.79 -7.65
N LEU A 125 -15.76 -26.13 -6.76
CA LEU A 125 -16.04 -25.30 -5.57
C LEU A 125 -14.80 -25.19 -4.66
N GLY A 126 -14.10 -26.30 -4.42
CA GLY A 126 -12.89 -26.33 -3.60
C GLY A 126 -11.80 -25.41 -4.15
N ALA A 127 -11.58 -25.41 -5.47
CA ALA A 127 -10.62 -24.53 -6.13
C ALA A 127 -11.00 -23.04 -5.96
N ALA A 128 -12.27 -22.68 -6.19
CA ALA A 128 -12.75 -21.31 -6.02
C ALA A 128 -12.64 -20.83 -4.56
N ILE A 129 -13.02 -21.66 -3.59
CA ILE A 129 -12.90 -21.33 -2.16
C ILE A 129 -11.43 -21.22 -1.74
N GLY A 130 -10.58 -22.15 -2.15
CA GLY A 130 -9.14 -22.09 -1.84
C GLY A 130 -8.49 -20.81 -2.36
N ARG A 131 -8.94 -20.28 -3.50
CA ARG A 131 -8.43 -19.03 -4.09
C ARG A 131 -8.99 -17.79 -3.42
N LEU A 132 -10.30 -17.75 -3.12
CA LEU A 132 -10.99 -16.54 -2.67
C LEU A 132 -11.18 -16.46 -1.16
N HIS A 133 -11.24 -17.60 -0.49
CA HIS A 133 -11.60 -17.74 0.92
C HIS A 133 -10.72 -18.78 1.61
N PRO A 134 -9.39 -18.60 1.67
CA PRO A 134 -8.43 -19.64 2.10
C PRO A 134 -8.64 -20.13 3.54
N TYR A 135 -9.41 -19.37 4.34
CA TYR A 135 -9.75 -19.75 5.72
C TYR A 135 -11.13 -20.43 5.84
N ALA A 136 -11.87 -20.57 4.75
CA ALA A 136 -13.17 -21.23 4.73
C ALA A 136 -13.02 -22.70 4.28
N ALA A 137 -13.74 -23.61 4.95
CA ALA A 137 -13.84 -24.97 4.46
C ALA A 137 -14.78 -25.03 3.25
N ALA A 138 -14.48 -25.87 2.26
CA ALA A 138 -15.39 -26.12 1.16
C ALA A 138 -16.62 -26.90 1.66
N PRO A 139 -17.86 -26.37 1.49
CA PRO A 139 -19.08 -27.02 1.91
C PRO A 139 -19.33 -28.36 1.18
N ARG A 140 -20.11 -29.23 1.80
CA ARG A 140 -20.48 -30.52 1.22
C ARG A 140 -21.57 -30.34 0.20
N PHE A 141 -21.64 -31.25 -0.77
CA PHE A 141 -22.72 -31.30 -1.74
C PHE A 141 -24.06 -31.55 -1.05
N ALA A 142 -25.06 -30.70 -1.34
CA ALA A 142 -26.40 -30.76 -0.76
C ALA A 142 -27.48 -31.27 -1.72
N GLY A 143 -27.24 -31.18 -3.04
CA GLY A 143 -28.21 -31.62 -4.04
C GLY A 143 -28.08 -30.88 -5.37
N ARG A 144 -29.05 -31.10 -6.28
CA ARG A 144 -29.14 -30.37 -7.56
C ARG A 144 -30.53 -29.75 -7.72
N GLU A 145 -30.55 -28.57 -8.27
CA GLU A 145 -31.77 -27.85 -8.60
C GLU A 145 -31.57 -27.05 -9.89
N ASN A 146 -32.49 -27.17 -10.85
CA ASN A 146 -32.41 -26.43 -12.11
C ASN A 146 -31.07 -26.53 -12.85
N GLY A 147 -30.44 -27.72 -12.82
CA GLY A 147 -29.16 -27.97 -13.46
C GLY A 147 -27.92 -27.46 -12.67
N LYS A 148 -28.11 -26.80 -11.51
CA LYS A 148 -27.05 -26.32 -10.63
C LYS A 148 -26.81 -27.30 -9.50
N ALA A 149 -25.55 -27.60 -9.23
CA ALA A 149 -25.15 -28.27 -7.98
C ALA A 149 -25.23 -27.27 -6.84
N ARG A 150 -25.87 -27.66 -5.72
CA ARG A 150 -25.98 -26.84 -4.49
C ARG A 150 -25.14 -27.47 -3.39
N PHE A 151 -24.61 -26.64 -2.52
CA PHE A 151 -23.73 -27.04 -1.43
C PHE A 151 -24.24 -26.51 -0.10
N GLU A 152 -23.96 -27.22 0.99
CA GLU A 152 -24.43 -26.86 2.33
C GLU A 152 -24.05 -25.41 2.67
N ARG A 153 -25.00 -24.67 3.22
CA ARG A 153 -24.77 -23.33 3.74
C ARG A 153 -24.24 -23.42 5.18
N ASP A 154 -23.10 -22.78 5.44
CA ASP A 154 -22.61 -22.51 6.78
C ASP A 154 -22.77 -21.02 7.16
N ALA A 155 -22.24 -20.63 8.33
CA ALA A 155 -22.29 -19.23 8.77
C ALA A 155 -21.45 -18.26 7.94
N PHE A 156 -20.51 -18.76 7.13
CA PHE A 156 -19.64 -17.95 6.29
C PHE A 156 -20.37 -17.43 5.04
N PHE A 157 -21.29 -18.24 4.47
CA PHE A 157 -22.01 -17.88 3.25
C PHE A 157 -23.42 -17.31 3.54
N TYR A 158 -23.79 -16.25 2.81
CA TYR A 158 -25.14 -15.66 2.84
C TYR A 158 -26.18 -16.59 2.24
N THR A 159 -25.85 -17.19 1.09
CA THR A 159 -26.66 -18.22 0.43
C THR A 159 -25.85 -19.49 0.26
N GLU A 160 -26.53 -20.60 -0.07
CA GLU A 160 -25.86 -21.84 -0.48
C GLU A 160 -24.94 -21.58 -1.67
N PRO A 161 -23.64 -21.95 -1.62
CA PRO A 161 -22.81 -21.93 -2.82
C PRO A 161 -23.37 -22.82 -3.91
N THR A 162 -23.23 -22.38 -5.16
CA THR A 162 -23.72 -23.17 -6.31
C THR A 162 -22.64 -23.32 -7.36
N VAL A 163 -22.69 -24.44 -8.10
CA VAL A 163 -21.82 -24.69 -9.25
C VAL A 163 -22.66 -25.10 -10.44
N THR A 164 -22.47 -24.40 -11.55
CA THR A 164 -23.16 -24.67 -12.82
C THR A 164 -22.13 -25.14 -13.84
N ARG A 165 -22.39 -26.24 -14.54
CA ARG A 165 -21.57 -26.61 -15.70
C ARG A 165 -21.84 -25.65 -16.86
N VAL A 166 -20.78 -25.16 -17.45
CA VAL A 166 -20.79 -24.24 -18.58
C VAL A 166 -19.72 -24.65 -19.59
N LEU A 167 -19.68 -23.99 -20.72
CA LEU A 167 -18.55 -24.06 -21.66
C LEU A 167 -17.74 -22.77 -21.56
N ALA A 168 -16.44 -22.85 -21.68
CA ALA A 168 -15.53 -21.73 -21.80
C ALA A 168 -14.74 -21.81 -23.12
N SER A 169 -14.54 -20.67 -23.77
CA SER A 169 -13.61 -20.57 -24.89
C SER A 169 -12.19 -20.42 -24.34
N ILE A 170 -11.37 -21.43 -24.52
CA ILE A 170 -10.00 -21.48 -24.05
C ILE A 170 -9.10 -21.81 -25.24
N ASP A 171 -8.17 -20.91 -25.56
CA ASP A 171 -7.29 -21.03 -26.72
C ASP A 171 -8.09 -21.31 -28.03
N GLY A 172 -9.18 -20.58 -28.23
CA GLY A 172 -10.05 -20.71 -29.42
C GLY A 172 -10.90 -22.00 -29.51
N SER A 173 -10.94 -22.81 -28.45
CA SER A 173 -11.69 -24.08 -28.41
C SER A 173 -12.68 -24.10 -27.24
N LEU A 174 -13.86 -24.71 -27.44
CA LEU A 174 -14.84 -24.90 -26.37
C LEU A 174 -14.45 -26.06 -25.47
N ARG A 175 -14.41 -25.82 -24.16
CA ARG A 175 -14.14 -26.82 -23.12
C ARG A 175 -15.20 -26.75 -22.03
N GLU A 176 -15.54 -27.89 -21.44
CA GLU A 176 -16.38 -27.88 -20.24
C GLU A 176 -15.62 -27.18 -19.09
N ALA A 177 -16.36 -26.34 -18.38
CA ALA A 177 -15.89 -25.56 -17.24
C ALA A 177 -17.02 -25.42 -16.20
N PHE A 178 -16.72 -24.78 -15.08
CA PHE A 178 -17.64 -24.63 -13.97
C PHE A 178 -17.77 -23.15 -13.59
N LEU A 179 -18.99 -22.64 -13.54
CA LEU A 179 -19.30 -21.35 -12.95
C LEU A 179 -19.67 -21.56 -11.49
N VAL A 180 -18.78 -21.18 -10.61
CA VAL A 180 -18.95 -21.25 -9.16
C VAL A 180 -19.46 -19.92 -8.64
N GLN A 181 -20.60 -19.93 -7.95
CA GLN A 181 -21.13 -18.77 -7.25
C GLN A 181 -20.94 -18.92 -5.74
N THR A 182 -20.26 -17.94 -5.13
CA THR A 182 -20.14 -17.83 -3.68
C THR A 182 -20.60 -16.44 -3.24
N TRP A 183 -21.41 -16.38 -2.18
CA TRP A 183 -21.89 -15.13 -1.61
C TRP A 183 -21.61 -15.13 -0.10
N THR A 184 -20.65 -14.33 0.35
CA THR A 184 -20.25 -14.27 1.76
C THR A 184 -21.23 -13.46 2.60
N ASN A 185 -21.44 -13.89 3.86
CA ASN A 185 -22.41 -13.26 4.74
C ASN A 185 -21.92 -11.92 5.31
N ARG A 186 -20.76 -11.92 6.02
CA ARG A 186 -20.28 -10.74 6.74
C ARG A 186 -19.91 -9.57 5.83
N LYS A 187 -19.28 -9.85 4.68
CA LYS A 187 -18.79 -8.82 3.75
C LYS A 187 -19.75 -8.58 2.58
N ASN A 188 -20.87 -9.31 2.50
CA ASN A 188 -21.84 -9.22 1.41
C ASN A 188 -21.18 -9.29 0.00
N ILE A 189 -20.19 -10.16 -0.17
CA ILE A 189 -19.42 -10.26 -1.42
C ILE A 189 -19.93 -11.46 -2.23
N LEU A 190 -20.47 -11.17 -3.42
CA LEU A 190 -20.91 -12.17 -4.39
C LEU A 190 -19.86 -12.31 -5.50
N HIS A 191 -19.27 -13.48 -5.63
CA HIS A 191 -18.36 -13.82 -6.72
C HIS A 191 -18.99 -14.84 -7.69
N HIS A 192 -18.73 -14.64 -8.96
CA HIS A 192 -18.81 -15.64 -10.00
C HIS A 192 -17.39 -16.03 -10.41
N THR A 193 -17.00 -17.26 -10.14
CA THR A 193 -15.64 -17.77 -10.44
C THR A 193 -15.76 -18.79 -11.56
N LEU A 194 -15.09 -18.55 -12.67
CA LEU A 194 -14.97 -19.52 -13.75
C LEU A 194 -13.78 -20.45 -13.48
N VAL A 195 -14.06 -21.74 -13.36
CA VAL A 195 -13.08 -22.78 -13.10
C VAL A 195 -13.02 -23.71 -14.32
N SER A 196 -11.85 -23.95 -14.86
CA SER A 196 -11.64 -24.86 -15.98
C SER A 196 -12.01 -26.30 -15.65
N GLY A 197 -12.12 -27.14 -16.67
CA GLY A 197 -12.40 -28.57 -16.50
C GLY A 197 -11.30 -29.36 -15.77
N ASP A 198 -10.11 -28.80 -15.60
CA ASP A 198 -8.97 -29.37 -14.85
C ASP A 198 -8.72 -28.70 -13.49
N GLY A 199 -9.50 -27.66 -13.14
CA GLY A 199 -9.48 -27.02 -11.82
C GLY A 199 -8.72 -25.71 -11.72
N GLU A 200 -8.25 -25.15 -12.84
CA GLU A 200 -7.60 -23.85 -12.89
C GLU A 200 -8.65 -22.73 -12.79
N ILE A 201 -8.34 -21.64 -12.07
CA ILE A 201 -9.19 -20.46 -12.01
C ILE A 201 -8.93 -19.62 -13.28
N LEU A 202 -9.93 -19.55 -14.15
CA LEU A 202 -9.85 -18.81 -15.42
C LEU A 202 -10.26 -17.35 -15.28
N ASP A 203 -11.29 -17.09 -14.44
CA ASP A 203 -11.83 -15.73 -14.23
C ASP A 203 -12.48 -15.63 -12.85
N VAL A 204 -12.46 -14.43 -12.27
CA VAL A 204 -13.17 -14.09 -11.04
C VAL A 204 -13.93 -12.79 -11.27
N GLU A 205 -15.23 -12.88 -11.39
CA GLU A 205 -16.10 -11.72 -11.52
C GLU A 205 -16.74 -11.37 -10.17
N LEU A 206 -16.44 -10.19 -9.64
CA LEU A 206 -17.15 -9.64 -8.49
C LEU A 206 -18.50 -9.08 -8.97
N ARG A 207 -19.59 -9.57 -8.38
CA ARG A 207 -20.98 -9.19 -8.71
C ARG A 207 -21.59 -8.25 -7.67
N THR A 208 -20.85 -7.93 -6.63
CA THR A 208 -21.22 -6.88 -5.67
C THR A 208 -20.58 -5.57 -6.14
N ASN A 209 -21.37 -4.53 -6.29
CA ASN A 209 -20.84 -3.20 -6.54
C ASN A 209 -20.22 -2.67 -5.25
N SER A 210 -18.92 -2.85 -5.10
CA SER A 210 -18.06 -2.23 -4.10
C SER A 210 -16.77 -1.80 -4.80
N ASP A 211 -16.16 -0.77 -4.28
CA ASP A 211 -14.82 -0.37 -4.69
C ASP A 211 -13.81 -1.49 -4.40
N GLN A 212 -12.81 -1.60 -5.27
CA GLN A 212 -11.76 -2.62 -5.20
C GLN A 212 -10.40 -2.01 -5.37
N TYR A 213 -9.45 -2.55 -4.62
CA TYR A 213 -8.07 -2.07 -4.60
C TYR A 213 -7.11 -3.26 -4.69
N PHE A 214 -6.22 -3.24 -5.69
CA PHE A 214 -5.15 -4.21 -5.82
C PHE A 214 -3.89 -3.60 -5.22
N VAL A 215 -3.56 -4.00 -3.97
CA VAL A 215 -2.65 -3.27 -3.08
C VAL A 215 -1.68 -4.19 -2.36
N TYR A 216 -0.60 -3.62 -1.85
CA TYR A 216 0.20 -4.22 -0.80
C TYR A 216 -0.41 -3.86 0.56
N LEU A 217 -0.53 -4.84 1.44
CA LEU A 217 -1.05 -4.64 2.80
C LEU A 217 0.04 -4.13 3.75
N GLU A 218 1.25 -4.60 3.54
CA GLU A 218 2.46 -4.27 4.31
C GLU A 218 3.53 -3.65 3.41
N GLY A 219 3.94 -4.34 2.35
CA GLY A 219 4.92 -3.82 1.42
C GLY A 219 5.40 -4.85 0.40
N PRO A 220 6.06 -4.41 -0.69
CA PRO A 220 6.56 -5.32 -1.71
C PRO A 220 7.68 -6.25 -1.25
N ASP A 221 8.35 -6.00 -0.15
CA ASP A 221 9.37 -6.86 0.45
C ASP A 221 8.76 -8.03 1.23
N LYS A 222 7.61 -7.81 1.87
CA LYS A 222 6.88 -8.80 2.65
C LYS A 222 5.96 -9.66 1.76
N GLU A 223 5.40 -9.08 0.71
CA GLU A 223 4.36 -9.69 -0.12
C GLU A 223 4.87 -9.97 -1.54
N ALA A 224 4.80 -11.23 -1.99
CA ALA A 224 5.23 -11.62 -3.34
C ALA A 224 4.40 -10.92 -4.45
N ALA A 225 3.13 -10.61 -4.20
CA ALA A 225 2.21 -9.94 -5.11
C ALA A 225 1.21 -9.09 -4.34
N GLN A 226 0.63 -8.11 -5.02
CA GLN A 226 -0.50 -7.34 -4.49
C GLN A 226 -1.70 -8.23 -4.17
N THR A 227 -2.52 -7.81 -3.23
CA THR A 227 -3.76 -8.48 -2.82
C THR A 227 -4.97 -7.66 -3.27
N LEU A 228 -6.00 -8.33 -3.81
CA LEU A 228 -7.27 -7.67 -4.14
C LEU A 228 -8.11 -7.51 -2.87
N VAL A 229 -8.40 -6.26 -2.49
CA VAL A 229 -9.25 -5.91 -1.33
C VAL A 229 -10.47 -5.14 -1.81
N SER A 230 -11.59 -5.34 -1.12
CA SER A 230 -12.80 -4.53 -1.33
C SER A 230 -12.91 -3.50 -0.20
N GLY A 231 -13.35 -2.29 -0.56
CA GLY A 231 -13.76 -1.30 0.43
C GLY A 231 -14.98 -1.78 1.23
N PRO A 232 -15.27 -1.17 2.40
CA PRO A 232 -16.45 -1.51 3.17
C PRO A 232 -17.73 -1.11 2.41
N ALA A 233 -18.74 -1.99 2.47
CA ALA A 233 -20.03 -1.69 1.87
C ALA A 233 -20.71 -0.55 2.65
N PRO A 234 -21.42 0.37 1.96
CA PRO A 234 -22.28 1.36 2.61
C PRO A 234 -23.31 0.74 3.54
N VAL A 235 -23.59 1.37 4.68
CA VAL A 235 -24.54 0.89 5.69
C VAL A 235 -25.63 1.92 5.96
N THR A 236 -26.86 1.44 6.17
CA THR A 236 -27.99 2.29 6.56
C THR A 236 -28.78 1.57 7.67
N PRO A 237 -29.05 2.22 8.81
CA PRO A 237 -28.61 3.57 9.20
C PRO A 237 -27.10 3.67 9.41
N VAL A 238 -26.55 4.90 9.35
CA VAL A 238 -25.11 5.20 9.44
C VAL A 238 -24.44 4.61 10.70
N GLY A 239 -25.17 4.47 11.81
CA GLY A 239 -24.66 3.85 13.05
C GLY A 239 -23.36 4.48 13.56
N THR A 240 -22.48 3.64 14.13
CA THR A 240 -21.17 4.03 14.68
C THR A 240 -20.00 3.36 13.92
N VAL A 241 -20.22 2.97 12.67
CA VAL A 241 -19.16 2.36 11.85
C VAL A 241 -18.21 3.44 11.32
N PRO A 242 -16.91 3.14 11.13
CA PRO A 242 -15.90 4.13 10.75
C PRO A 242 -16.15 4.75 9.36
N SER A 243 -16.55 3.97 8.39
CA SER A 243 -16.77 4.40 6.99
C SER A 243 -18.18 4.02 6.52
N PRO A 244 -19.24 4.71 6.98
CA PRO A 244 -20.61 4.30 6.73
C PRO A 244 -21.05 4.38 5.26
N ASN A 245 -20.41 5.22 4.46
CA ASN A 245 -20.66 5.35 3.03
C ASN A 245 -19.68 4.54 2.14
N GLY A 246 -18.86 3.67 2.76
CA GLY A 246 -17.70 3.09 2.10
C GLY A 246 -16.50 4.03 2.10
N TRP A 247 -15.41 3.62 1.46
CA TRP A 247 -14.20 4.46 1.37
C TRP A 247 -14.26 5.47 0.22
N LEU A 248 -14.94 5.14 -0.87
CA LEU A 248 -14.96 5.92 -2.10
C LEU A 248 -16.20 6.83 -2.17
N ASN A 249 -16.02 8.09 -2.53
CA ASN A 249 -17.15 8.97 -2.81
C ASN A 249 -17.83 8.56 -4.13
N SER A 250 -19.10 8.18 -4.06
CA SER A 250 -19.85 7.79 -5.24
C SER A 250 -19.89 8.94 -6.28
N GLY A 251 -19.41 8.64 -7.49
CA GLY A 251 -19.52 9.52 -8.67
C GLY A 251 -18.46 10.65 -8.75
N THR A 252 -17.47 10.71 -7.88
CA THR A 252 -16.48 11.81 -7.88
C THR A 252 -15.02 11.42 -8.09
N HIS A 253 -14.71 10.11 -8.16
CA HIS A 253 -13.34 9.70 -8.49
C HIS A 253 -13.04 10.11 -9.95
N LYS A 254 -12.05 10.98 -10.05
CA LYS A 254 -11.57 11.50 -11.33
C LYS A 254 -10.35 10.69 -11.76
N THR A 255 -10.00 10.83 -13.05
CA THR A 255 -8.84 10.13 -13.64
C THR A 255 -7.47 10.55 -13.09
N ILE A 256 -7.41 11.50 -12.16
CA ILE A 256 -6.16 12.04 -11.59
C ILE A 256 -6.07 11.92 -10.07
N LEU A 257 -7.14 11.52 -9.38
CA LEU A 257 -7.15 11.37 -7.92
C LEU A 257 -8.22 10.38 -7.48
N ILE A 258 -8.03 9.77 -6.31
CA ILE A 258 -9.03 8.93 -5.63
C ILE A 258 -9.49 9.68 -4.39
N THR A 259 -10.79 9.92 -4.26
CA THR A 259 -11.37 10.66 -3.13
C THR A 259 -12.41 9.87 -2.38
N GLY A 260 -12.36 9.98 -1.06
CA GLY A 260 -13.34 9.44 -0.12
C GLY A 260 -13.67 10.41 1.00
N ASN A 261 -14.32 9.89 2.05
CA ASN A 261 -14.61 10.68 3.24
C ASN A 261 -13.37 10.90 4.11
N ASN A 262 -12.41 9.97 4.07
CA ASN A 262 -11.28 9.95 5.00
C ASN A 262 -9.99 10.47 4.34
N VAL A 263 -9.86 10.34 3.02
CA VAL A 263 -8.63 10.67 2.30
C VAL A 263 -8.89 11.09 0.85
N ARG A 264 -8.03 11.99 0.35
CA ARG A 264 -7.84 12.34 -1.06
C ARG A 264 -6.41 11.97 -1.44
N ALA A 265 -6.23 10.88 -2.19
CA ALA A 265 -4.92 10.44 -2.66
C ALA A 265 -4.69 10.87 -4.12
N TYR A 266 -3.53 11.44 -4.40
CA TYR A 266 -3.14 11.91 -5.72
C TYR A 266 -1.63 11.93 -5.89
N LEU A 267 -1.18 11.95 -7.14
CA LEU A 267 0.22 12.12 -7.50
C LEU A 267 0.60 13.59 -7.41
N ASP A 268 1.73 13.93 -6.77
CA ASP A 268 2.32 15.28 -6.76
C ASP A 268 3.81 15.27 -7.10
N ALA A 269 4.16 14.61 -8.20
CA ALA A 269 5.56 14.51 -8.65
C ALA A 269 6.17 15.85 -9.11
N VAL A 270 5.33 16.87 -9.39
CA VAL A 270 5.79 18.23 -9.74
C VAL A 270 5.85 19.17 -8.53
N ALA A 271 5.51 18.69 -7.34
CA ALA A 271 5.64 19.41 -6.06
C ALA A 271 4.87 20.75 -6.02
N ASN A 272 3.59 20.73 -6.39
CA ASN A 272 2.74 21.91 -6.38
C ASN A 272 1.49 21.78 -5.50
N ASN A 273 1.39 20.71 -4.72
CA ASN A 273 0.29 20.35 -3.81
C ASN A 273 -1.07 20.23 -4.53
N ASN A 274 -1.05 19.82 -5.79
CA ASN A 274 -2.24 19.60 -6.60
C ASN A 274 -2.12 18.28 -7.38
N PRO A 275 -3.25 17.63 -7.69
CA PRO A 275 -3.23 16.37 -8.43
C PRO A 275 -2.58 16.49 -9.81
N ASP A 276 -1.48 15.77 -10.02
CA ASP A 276 -0.82 15.61 -11.30
C ASP A 276 -1.55 14.65 -12.24
N SER A 277 -1.31 14.78 -13.53
CA SER A 277 -1.77 13.80 -14.51
C SER A 277 -0.97 12.48 -14.40
N GLY A 278 -1.65 11.35 -14.65
CA GLY A 278 -1.01 10.02 -14.73
C GLY A 278 -0.97 9.24 -13.43
N GLY A 279 -1.57 9.74 -12.35
CA GLY A 279 -1.67 9.02 -11.09
C GLY A 279 -2.67 7.86 -11.12
N THR A 280 -3.82 8.01 -11.76
CA THR A 280 -4.83 6.94 -11.92
C THR A 280 -5.71 7.22 -13.13
N ASN A 281 -6.23 6.17 -13.78
CA ASN A 281 -7.13 6.27 -14.94
C ASN A 281 -8.46 5.55 -14.70
N VAL A 282 -8.81 5.26 -13.45
CA VAL A 282 -9.99 4.46 -13.11
C VAL A 282 -11.19 5.36 -12.82
N THR A 283 -12.30 5.09 -13.51
CA THR A 283 -13.60 5.77 -13.30
C THR A 283 -14.68 4.84 -12.73
N THR A 284 -14.39 3.54 -12.62
CA THR A 284 -15.36 2.50 -12.24
C THR A 284 -15.35 2.14 -10.76
N GLY A 285 -14.41 2.65 -9.96
CA GLY A 285 -14.21 2.24 -8.59
C GLY A 285 -13.36 0.96 -8.41
N SER A 286 -12.88 0.36 -9.50
CA SER A 286 -12.00 -0.83 -9.45
C SER A 286 -10.56 -0.43 -9.77
N PHE A 287 -9.76 -0.22 -8.74
CA PHE A 287 -8.36 0.20 -8.82
C PHE A 287 -7.47 -1.05 -8.80
N THR A 288 -7.29 -1.68 -9.97
CA THR A 288 -6.65 -2.99 -10.11
C THR A 288 -5.34 -2.94 -10.92
N THR A 289 -4.67 -1.79 -10.94
CA THR A 289 -3.38 -1.65 -11.61
C THR A 289 -2.32 -2.51 -10.93
N VAL A 290 -1.54 -3.24 -11.72
CA VAL A 290 -0.49 -4.15 -11.25
C VAL A 290 0.84 -3.42 -11.15
N HIS A 291 1.52 -3.58 -10.02
CA HIS A 291 2.85 -3.04 -9.78
C HIS A 291 3.91 -3.82 -10.55
N SER A 292 4.79 -3.10 -11.22
CA SER A 292 6.00 -3.65 -11.84
C SER A 292 7.24 -3.36 -10.98
N ARG A 293 7.76 -4.38 -10.31
CA ARG A 293 8.97 -4.27 -9.46
C ARG A 293 10.27 -4.09 -10.23
N THR A 294 10.23 -4.30 -11.55
CA THR A 294 11.40 -4.26 -12.43
C THR A 294 11.49 -2.99 -13.25
N THR A 295 10.50 -2.10 -13.13
CA THR A 295 10.48 -0.81 -13.81
C THR A 295 10.51 0.34 -12.81
N ALA A 296 10.90 1.53 -13.27
CA ALA A 296 10.98 2.71 -12.41
C ALA A 296 9.60 3.08 -11.80
N PRO A 297 9.55 3.63 -10.58
CA PRO A 297 8.33 4.14 -9.97
C PRO A 297 7.60 5.18 -10.83
N SER A 298 8.34 5.94 -11.65
CA SER A 298 7.82 6.97 -12.54
C SER A 298 7.05 6.45 -13.76
N THR A 299 6.93 5.14 -13.98
CA THR A 299 6.08 4.59 -15.05
C THR A 299 4.60 4.82 -14.74
N THR A 300 3.77 4.96 -15.78
CA THR A 300 2.32 5.21 -15.63
C THR A 300 1.64 4.18 -14.74
N ALA A 301 1.97 2.90 -14.89
CA ALA A 301 1.40 1.84 -14.06
C ALA A 301 1.80 1.99 -12.59
N ASN A 302 3.10 2.19 -12.30
CA ASN A 302 3.58 2.32 -10.93
C ASN A 302 3.07 3.59 -10.24
N LYS A 303 2.94 4.72 -10.97
CA LYS A 303 2.28 5.93 -10.45
C LYS A 303 0.82 5.69 -10.06
N ALA A 304 0.07 4.94 -10.87
CA ALA A 304 -1.30 4.58 -10.53
C ALA A 304 -1.36 3.66 -9.30
N VAL A 305 -0.40 2.73 -9.16
CA VAL A 305 -0.29 1.86 -7.98
C VAL A 305 0.06 2.66 -6.73
N ALA A 306 0.96 3.64 -6.80
CA ALA A 306 1.28 4.54 -5.70
C ALA A 306 0.01 5.20 -5.13
N VAL A 307 -0.77 5.86 -5.97
CA VAL A 307 -2.01 6.53 -5.57
C VAL A 307 -3.05 5.55 -5.00
N GLN A 308 -3.24 4.38 -5.63
CA GLN A 308 -4.24 3.40 -5.15
C GLN A 308 -3.82 2.77 -3.82
N ASN A 309 -2.53 2.48 -3.63
CA ASN A 309 -2.01 1.91 -2.38
C ASN A 309 -2.10 2.90 -1.23
N LEU A 310 -1.70 4.14 -1.47
CA LEU A 310 -1.76 5.22 -0.49
C LEU A 310 -3.20 5.52 -0.06
N PHE A 311 -4.16 5.54 -1.01
CA PHE A 311 -5.57 5.66 -0.69
C PHE A 311 -6.06 4.53 0.21
N TYR A 312 -5.72 3.29 -0.14
CA TYR A 312 -6.10 2.11 0.63
C TYR A 312 -5.52 2.14 2.05
N LEU A 313 -4.22 2.36 2.19
CA LEU A 313 -3.55 2.37 3.50
C LEU A 313 -4.13 3.44 4.42
N ASN A 314 -4.31 4.68 3.94
CA ASN A 314 -4.93 5.74 4.74
C ASN A 314 -6.34 5.38 5.24
N ASN A 315 -7.18 4.77 4.39
CA ASN A 315 -8.51 4.32 4.82
C ASN A 315 -8.44 3.15 5.81
N ARG A 316 -7.52 2.19 5.62
CA ARG A 316 -7.29 1.09 6.55
C ARG A 316 -6.84 1.61 7.91
N ILE A 317 -5.93 2.56 7.94
CA ILE A 317 -5.44 3.21 9.17
C ILE A 317 -6.57 3.94 9.87
N HIS A 318 -7.32 4.77 9.14
CA HIS A 318 -8.50 5.47 9.67
C HIS A 318 -9.47 4.51 10.36
N ASP A 319 -9.90 3.45 9.66
CA ASP A 319 -10.90 2.53 10.20
C ASP A 319 -10.36 1.72 11.40
N THR A 320 -9.07 1.39 11.42
CA THR A 320 -8.42 0.71 12.53
C THR A 320 -8.33 1.61 13.75
N LEU A 321 -7.88 2.85 13.60
CA LEU A 321 -7.76 3.81 14.70
C LEU A 321 -9.13 4.29 15.19
N TYR A 322 -10.14 4.38 14.31
CA TYR A 322 -11.52 4.64 14.69
C TYR A 322 -12.04 3.57 15.66
N ALA A 323 -11.79 2.30 15.37
CA ALA A 323 -12.17 1.19 16.23
C ALA A 323 -11.42 1.21 17.59
N ALA A 324 -10.23 1.80 17.64
CA ALA A 324 -9.46 2.03 18.87
C ALA A 324 -9.92 3.29 19.65
N GLY A 325 -10.78 4.14 19.05
CA GLY A 325 -11.38 5.30 19.68
C GLY A 325 -10.95 6.65 19.11
N PHE A 326 -10.12 6.70 18.06
CA PHE A 326 -9.84 7.94 17.34
C PHE A 326 -10.97 8.20 16.34
N ASN A 327 -12.07 8.72 16.83
CA ASN A 327 -13.31 8.99 16.10
C ASN A 327 -13.58 10.49 15.97
N GLU A 328 -14.77 10.86 15.49
CA GLU A 328 -15.15 12.24 15.22
C GLU A 328 -15.07 13.15 16.47
N SER A 329 -15.40 12.62 17.66
CA SER A 329 -15.29 13.40 18.92
C SER A 329 -13.85 13.64 19.36
N GLU A 330 -12.91 12.90 18.80
CA GLU A 330 -11.46 13.02 19.03
C GLU A 330 -10.73 13.69 17.87
N ALA A 331 -11.49 14.39 17.01
CA ALA A 331 -10.94 15.16 15.89
C ALA A 331 -10.18 14.28 14.86
N ASN A 332 -10.73 13.11 14.51
CA ASN A 332 -10.21 12.28 13.44
C ASN A 332 -10.34 12.98 12.08
N PHE A 333 -9.76 12.40 11.04
CA PHE A 333 -9.67 13.02 9.73
C PHE A 333 -10.80 12.56 8.81
N GLN A 334 -11.81 13.42 8.62
CA GLN A 334 -12.98 13.14 7.78
C GLN A 334 -13.53 14.39 7.10
N GLU A 335 -14.01 14.23 5.87
CA GLU A 335 -14.73 15.28 5.16
C GLU A 335 -16.10 15.55 5.80
N ASN A 336 -16.80 14.48 6.16
CA ASN A 336 -18.11 14.55 6.79
C ASN A 336 -18.12 13.69 8.07
N ASN A 337 -18.42 14.33 9.21
CA ASN A 337 -18.48 13.68 10.52
C ASN A 337 -19.86 13.09 10.86
N PHE A 338 -20.80 13.08 9.93
CA PHE A 338 -22.14 12.47 10.09
C PHE A 338 -22.91 12.96 11.32
N GLY A 339 -22.58 14.13 11.85
CA GLY A 339 -23.19 14.68 13.06
C GLY A 339 -22.77 14.00 14.37
N ARG A 340 -21.65 13.26 14.39
CA ARG A 340 -21.14 12.49 15.53
C ARG A 340 -20.18 13.28 16.43
N GLY A 341 -19.98 14.55 16.18
CA GLY A 341 -19.05 15.45 16.90
C GLY A 341 -17.91 15.91 16.02
N GLY A 342 -17.01 16.72 16.60
CA GLY A 342 -15.89 17.30 15.91
C GLY A 342 -16.25 18.21 14.73
N SER A 343 -15.26 18.63 13.96
CA SER A 343 -15.40 19.42 12.74
C SER A 343 -14.97 18.59 11.54
N GLY A 344 -15.81 18.50 10.52
CA GLY A 344 -15.44 17.85 9.24
C GLY A 344 -14.64 18.79 8.33
N SER A 345 -14.49 18.41 7.07
CA SER A 345 -13.68 19.09 6.04
C SER A 345 -12.18 19.02 6.30
N ASP A 346 -11.74 17.91 6.85
CA ASP A 346 -10.33 17.65 7.17
C ASP A 346 -9.84 16.24 6.81
N SER A 347 -10.42 15.66 5.77
CA SER A 347 -9.87 14.44 5.17
C SER A 347 -8.38 14.60 4.79
N VAL A 348 -7.61 13.53 4.88
CA VAL A 348 -6.16 13.56 4.58
C VAL A 348 -5.91 13.86 3.10
N ASN A 349 -5.11 14.88 2.78
CA ASN A 349 -4.49 15.03 1.47
C ASN A 349 -3.22 14.16 1.43
N ALA A 350 -3.29 13.06 0.72
CA ALA A 350 -2.20 12.09 0.61
C ALA A 350 -1.52 12.21 -0.77
N GLU A 351 -0.30 12.75 -0.76
CA GLU A 351 0.49 13.13 -1.93
C GLU A 351 1.48 12.01 -2.26
N ALA A 352 1.16 11.25 -3.32
CA ALA A 352 1.98 10.14 -3.76
C ALA A 352 3.16 10.62 -4.61
N GLN A 353 4.33 10.00 -4.44
CA GLN A 353 5.57 10.31 -5.13
C GLN A 353 5.86 11.82 -5.19
N ASP A 354 5.63 12.52 -4.07
CA ASP A 354 5.81 13.97 -3.99
C ASP A 354 7.22 14.38 -4.38
N GLY A 355 7.32 15.36 -5.27
CA GLY A 355 8.58 15.81 -5.86
C GLY A 355 9.40 16.75 -4.99
N THR A 356 8.94 17.11 -3.77
CA THR A 356 9.68 18.05 -2.90
C THR A 356 10.86 17.40 -2.19
N GLY A 357 10.91 16.05 -2.09
CA GLY A 357 11.96 15.35 -1.35
C GLY A 357 12.30 13.96 -1.88
N LEU A 358 13.27 13.34 -1.24
CA LEU A 358 13.69 11.95 -1.43
C LEU A 358 14.09 11.36 -0.07
N ASP A 359 14.01 10.02 0.05
CA ASP A 359 14.47 9.27 1.21
C ASP A 359 13.83 9.74 2.53
N ASN A 360 12.57 10.12 2.48
CA ASN A 360 11.78 10.59 3.62
C ASN A 360 10.28 10.51 3.32
N ALA A 361 9.48 10.89 4.31
CA ALA A 361 8.06 11.20 4.24
C ALA A 361 7.75 12.27 5.29
N ASN A 362 6.55 12.84 5.33
CA ASN A 362 6.11 13.69 6.43
C ASN A 362 4.59 13.81 6.50
N PHE A 363 4.09 14.17 7.69
CA PHE A 363 2.69 14.46 7.94
C PHE A 363 2.51 15.81 8.64
N ALA A 364 1.83 16.73 7.99
CA ALA A 364 1.48 18.03 8.57
C ALA A 364 0.06 18.00 9.13
N THR A 365 -0.11 18.33 10.40
CA THR A 365 -1.38 18.30 11.13
C THR A 365 -1.85 19.72 11.48
N PRO A 366 -2.72 20.35 10.69
CA PRO A 366 -3.33 21.63 11.00
C PRO A 366 -4.41 21.47 12.09
N ALA A 367 -5.02 22.59 12.50
CA ALA A 367 -6.19 22.58 13.37
C ALA A 367 -7.34 21.79 12.73
N GLU A 368 -8.22 21.25 13.56
CA GLU A 368 -9.42 20.52 13.12
C GLU A 368 -10.27 21.38 12.16
N GLY A 369 -10.89 20.76 11.18
CA GLY A 369 -11.61 21.43 10.08
C GLY A 369 -10.70 21.93 8.95
N GLN A 370 -9.41 21.58 8.95
CA GLN A 370 -8.47 21.85 7.89
C GLN A 370 -7.77 20.54 7.49
N ASN A 371 -7.64 20.29 6.18
CA ASN A 371 -7.07 19.05 5.68
C ASN A 371 -5.61 18.87 6.11
N PRO A 372 -5.26 17.79 6.82
CA PRO A 372 -3.87 17.40 7.01
C PRO A 372 -3.25 16.95 5.69
N ARG A 373 -1.93 16.93 5.63
CA ARG A 373 -1.18 16.57 4.44
C ARG A 373 -0.12 15.54 4.75
N MET A 374 -0.18 14.41 4.04
CA MET A 374 0.82 13.36 4.03
C MET A 374 1.59 13.43 2.72
N GLN A 375 2.90 13.64 2.77
CA GLN A 375 3.78 13.66 1.60
C GLN A 375 4.66 12.40 1.63
N MET A 376 4.50 11.57 0.60
CA MET A 376 5.27 10.33 0.45
C MET A 376 6.26 10.48 -0.70
N TYR A 377 7.54 10.23 -0.40
CA TYR A 377 8.61 10.43 -1.36
C TYR A 377 9.10 9.14 -1.99
N LEU A 378 9.82 9.30 -3.10
CA LEU A 378 10.64 8.24 -3.64
C LEU A 378 11.92 8.09 -2.79
N TRP A 379 12.36 6.87 -2.64
CA TRP A 379 13.59 6.52 -1.92
C TRP A 379 14.64 6.01 -2.90
N ALA A 380 15.90 6.36 -2.67
CA ALA A 380 17.01 5.83 -3.46
C ALA A 380 17.10 4.30 -3.36
N GLY A 381 16.61 3.75 -2.26
CA GLY A 381 16.59 2.32 -1.99
C GLY A 381 18.01 1.76 -1.86
N LYS A 382 18.44 1.01 -2.86
CA LYS A 382 19.84 0.56 -2.90
C LYS A 382 20.77 1.76 -3.09
N PRO A 383 22.01 1.69 -2.54
CA PRO A 383 22.96 2.79 -2.69
C PRO A 383 23.16 3.18 -4.14
N SER A 384 22.86 4.44 -4.45
CA SER A 384 22.96 4.99 -5.83
C SER A 384 24.38 5.39 -6.19
N HIS A 385 25.26 5.51 -5.19
CA HIS A 385 26.65 5.91 -5.31
C HIS A 385 27.57 4.91 -4.62
N GLN A 386 28.85 4.98 -4.98
CA GLN A 386 29.87 4.15 -4.34
C GLN A 386 31.18 4.91 -4.24
N VAL A 387 31.95 4.56 -3.19
CA VAL A 387 33.34 4.96 -3.00
C VAL A 387 34.21 3.74 -3.26
N VAL A 388 35.17 3.85 -4.17
CA VAL A 388 36.14 2.80 -4.46
C VAL A 388 37.50 3.24 -3.91
N VAL A 389 38.13 2.43 -3.07
CA VAL A 389 39.48 2.68 -2.52
C VAL A 389 40.28 1.41 -2.70
N GLY A 390 41.27 1.44 -3.59
CA GLY A 390 42.00 0.23 -3.97
C GLY A 390 41.07 -0.84 -4.57
N ALA A 391 41.04 -2.03 -3.96
CA ALA A 391 40.15 -3.12 -4.34
C ALA A 391 38.79 -3.09 -3.62
N SER A 392 38.62 -2.23 -2.62
CA SER A 392 37.42 -2.17 -1.79
C SER A 392 36.39 -1.19 -2.37
N THR A 393 35.11 -1.57 -2.32
CA THR A 393 33.98 -0.75 -2.73
C THR A 393 33.03 -0.58 -1.55
N TYR A 394 32.69 0.68 -1.26
CA TYR A 394 31.81 1.07 -0.16
C TYR A 394 30.54 1.68 -0.72
N ALA A 395 29.41 1.27 -0.22
CA ALA A 395 28.11 1.86 -0.55
C ALA A 395 28.06 3.32 -0.08
N ALA A 396 27.43 4.17 -0.91
CA ALA A 396 27.26 5.58 -0.62
C ALA A 396 25.94 6.10 -1.17
N SER A 397 25.45 7.23 -0.65
CA SER A 397 24.39 8.04 -1.22
C SER A 397 24.92 9.37 -1.75
N GLY A 398 24.10 10.12 -2.47
CA GLY A 398 24.49 11.38 -3.09
C GLY A 398 24.16 12.63 -2.25
N ALA A 399 24.13 13.78 -2.90
CA ALA A 399 23.71 15.06 -2.35
C ALA A 399 22.71 15.73 -3.27
N ALA A 400 21.76 16.48 -2.68
CA ALA A 400 20.80 17.33 -3.41
C ALA A 400 21.43 18.62 -3.97
N PHE A 401 22.70 18.85 -3.71
CA PHE A 401 23.44 20.04 -4.12
C PHE A 401 24.76 19.65 -4.81
N GLY A 402 25.36 20.62 -5.52
CA GLY A 402 26.53 20.37 -6.32
C GLY A 402 26.28 19.57 -7.60
N PRO A 403 27.31 19.31 -8.43
CA PRO A 403 27.14 18.59 -9.69
C PRO A 403 26.94 17.09 -9.46
N ALA A 404 26.07 16.49 -10.28
CA ALA A 404 25.84 15.04 -10.29
C ALA A 404 27.14 14.27 -10.66
N LEU A 405 27.30 13.08 -10.06
CA LEU A 405 28.36 12.15 -10.45
C LEU A 405 27.95 11.36 -11.70
N THR A 406 28.93 10.85 -12.39
CA THR A 406 28.77 9.90 -13.50
C THR A 406 29.22 8.49 -13.05
N SER A 407 28.98 7.47 -13.87
CA SER A 407 29.52 6.12 -13.64
C SER A 407 31.06 6.06 -13.66
N THR A 408 31.72 6.96 -14.39
CA THR A 408 33.16 7.13 -14.37
C THR A 408 33.63 7.81 -13.07
N GLY A 409 32.89 8.80 -12.58
CA GLY A 409 33.10 9.48 -11.31
C GLY A 409 34.28 10.46 -11.28
N LYS A 410 34.76 10.75 -10.08
CA LYS A 410 35.94 11.55 -9.78
C LYS A 410 36.99 10.73 -9.03
N THR A 411 38.20 10.72 -9.52
CA THR A 411 39.33 9.99 -8.92
C THR A 411 40.38 10.94 -8.42
N GLY A 412 40.87 10.72 -7.21
CA GLY A 412 41.94 11.51 -6.57
C GLY A 412 42.51 10.80 -5.35
N ILE A 413 43.59 11.36 -4.80
CA ILE A 413 44.17 10.85 -3.56
C ILE A 413 43.23 11.18 -2.41
N LEU A 414 42.82 10.17 -1.66
CA LEU A 414 42.00 10.29 -0.46
C LEU A 414 42.74 11.04 0.64
N THR A 415 42.14 12.09 1.18
CA THR A 415 42.79 12.93 2.20
C THR A 415 41.78 13.31 3.29
N VAL A 416 42.13 13.06 4.55
CA VAL A 416 41.33 13.50 5.69
C VAL A 416 41.47 15.01 5.88
N ALA A 417 40.34 15.69 6.00
CA ALA A 417 40.27 17.12 6.23
C ALA A 417 40.73 17.47 7.67
N SER A 418 41.26 18.66 7.87
CA SER A 418 41.53 19.23 9.19
C SER A 418 41.03 20.69 9.22
N PRO A 419 40.07 21.04 10.08
CA PRO A 419 39.41 20.18 11.06
C PRO A 419 38.61 19.07 10.39
N ALA A 420 38.44 17.95 11.10
CA ALA A 420 37.82 16.74 10.53
C ALA A 420 36.33 16.94 10.15
N ASP A 421 35.60 17.82 10.85
CA ASP A 421 34.22 18.14 10.61
C ASP A 421 34.01 19.14 9.43
N GLY A 422 35.07 19.79 8.96
CA GLY A 422 35.05 20.77 7.86
C GLY A 422 34.13 21.97 8.07
N CYS A 423 33.66 22.25 9.28
CA CYS A 423 32.76 23.36 9.58
C CYS A 423 33.42 24.72 9.59
N THR A 424 34.72 24.76 9.72
CA THR A 424 35.53 25.99 9.57
C THR A 424 36.54 25.82 8.43
N ALA A 425 37.30 26.87 8.14
CA ALA A 425 38.29 26.85 7.08
C ALA A 425 39.27 25.67 7.24
N ILE A 426 39.30 24.79 6.25
CA ILE A 426 40.17 23.61 6.23
C ILE A 426 41.61 24.04 6.07
N SER A 427 42.49 23.53 6.93
CA SER A 427 43.94 23.81 6.87
C SER A 427 44.69 22.85 5.92
N THR A 428 44.18 21.63 5.75
CA THR A 428 44.77 20.62 4.85
C THR A 428 44.68 21.06 3.39
N THR A 429 45.78 20.90 2.63
CA THR A 429 45.77 21.12 1.17
C THR A 429 45.05 19.98 0.46
N LEU A 430 43.99 20.30 -0.27
CA LEU A 430 43.13 19.34 -0.94
C LEU A 430 43.17 19.43 -2.47
N THR A 431 44.13 20.20 -3.02
CA THR A 431 44.21 20.41 -4.48
C THR A 431 44.31 19.09 -5.25
N GLY A 432 43.28 18.84 -6.10
CA GLY A 432 43.18 17.62 -6.91
C GLY A 432 42.89 16.34 -6.11
N ARG A 433 42.40 16.45 -4.86
CA ARG A 433 42.18 15.32 -3.95
C ARG A 433 40.70 15.07 -3.70
N ILE A 434 40.39 13.87 -3.25
CA ILE A 434 39.10 13.54 -2.64
C ILE A 434 39.22 13.74 -1.13
N ALA A 435 38.45 14.68 -0.60
CA ALA A 435 38.39 14.91 0.83
C ALA A 435 37.46 13.95 1.54
N ILE A 436 37.82 13.47 2.73
CA ILE A 436 36.87 12.81 3.64
C ILE A 436 36.72 13.69 4.90
N ILE A 437 35.44 13.93 5.26
CA ILE A 437 34.99 14.88 6.30
C ILE A 437 33.95 14.17 7.18
N ASP A 438 33.90 14.48 8.47
CA ASP A 438 32.93 13.96 9.41
C ASP A 438 31.60 14.76 9.34
N ARG A 439 30.48 14.04 9.45
CA ARG A 439 29.16 14.62 9.71
C ARG A 439 29.14 15.24 11.13
N GLY A 440 28.39 16.32 11.30
CA GLY A 440 28.09 16.98 12.58
C GLY A 440 28.32 18.51 12.53
N THR A 441 27.77 19.19 13.50
CA THR A 441 27.89 20.60 13.85
C THR A 441 27.50 21.67 12.81
N CYS A 442 27.60 21.44 11.51
CA CYS A 442 27.19 22.39 10.47
C CYS A 442 26.63 21.68 9.22
N ASP A 443 25.98 22.47 8.35
CA ASP A 443 25.35 21.99 7.14
C ASP A 443 26.31 21.31 6.15
N PHE A 444 25.81 20.33 5.40
CA PHE A 444 26.60 19.60 4.41
C PHE A 444 27.16 20.52 3.33
N THR A 445 26.40 21.53 2.91
CA THR A 445 26.86 22.54 1.94
C THR A 445 28.07 23.31 2.41
N VAL A 446 28.13 23.67 3.71
CA VAL A 446 29.27 24.35 4.33
C VAL A 446 30.53 23.48 4.29
N LYS A 447 30.42 22.21 4.65
CA LYS A 447 31.54 21.24 4.65
C LYS A 447 32.12 21.07 3.25
N VAL A 448 31.24 20.83 2.28
CA VAL A 448 31.66 20.62 0.87
C VAL A 448 32.24 21.89 0.28
N LYS A 449 31.66 23.05 0.61
CA LYS A 449 32.19 24.35 0.19
C LYS A 449 33.57 24.63 0.74
N ASN A 450 33.80 24.34 2.03
CA ASN A 450 35.12 24.52 2.65
C ASN A 450 36.20 23.62 2.02
N ALA A 451 35.85 22.36 1.68
CA ALA A 451 36.74 21.47 0.94
C ALA A 451 37.04 21.99 -0.48
N GLN A 452 36.02 22.47 -1.19
CA GLN A 452 36.17 23.08 -2.52
C GLN A 452 37.13 24.26 -2.50
N LEU A 453 36.99 25.15 -1.51
CA LEU A 453 37.87 26.31 -1.35
C LEU A 453 39.35 25.93 -1.13
N LYS A 454 39.61 24.70 -0.67
CA LYS A 454 40.98 24.13 -0.52
C LYS A 454 41.42 23.28 -1.71
N GLY A 455 40.61 23.29 -2.81
CA GLY A 455 40.97 22.65 -4.05
C GLY A 455 40.59 21.18 -4.16
N ALA A 456 39.71 20.67 -3.31
CA ALA A 456 39.14 19.32 -3.45
C ALA A 456 38.37 19.19 -4.79
N ILE A 457 38.43 18.02 -5.40
CA ILE A 457 37.70 17.68 -6.62
C ILE A 457 36.44 16.85 -6.34
N GLY A 458 36.26 16.42 -5.10
CA GLY A 458 35.10 15.69 -4.59
C GLY A 458 35.21 15.49 -3.09
N VAL A 459 34.09 15.22 -2.45
CA VAL A 459 34.02 15.05 -0.98
C VAL A 459 33.27 13.77 -0.62
N ILE A 460 33.77 13.07 0.37
CA ILE A 460 33.11 11.99 1.10
C ILE A 460 32.75 12.51 2.49
N VAL A 461 31.47 12.47 2.87
CA VAL A 461 31.04 12.79 4.23
C VAL A 461 30.76 11.47 4.95
N ALA A 462 31.47 11.23 6.04
CA ALA A 462 31.29 10.04 6.87
C ALA A 462 30.30 10.32 8.00
N ASN A 463 29.36 9.41 8.21
CA ASN A 463 28.39 9.52 9.30
C ASN A 463 29.08 9.50 10.67
N HIS A 464 28.43 10.02 11.70
CA HIS A 464 28.86 9.95 13.09
C HIS A 464 28.37 8.65 13.77
N ALA A 465 28.92 8.31 14.92
CA ALA A 465 28.65 7.05 15.61
C ALA A 465 27.15 6.85 15.92
N SER A 466 26.46 7.91 16.38
CA SER A 466 25.03 7.85 16.69
C SER A 466 24.11 7.75 15.45
N GLY A 467 24.59 8.10 14.25
CA GLY A 467 23.88 7.89 13.01
C GLY A 467 24.16 6.53 12.36
N GLY A 468 25.09 5.75 12.90
CA GLY A 468 25.42 4.39 12.45
C GLY A 468 25.79 4.31 10.98
N ASP A 469 25.44 3.19 10.36
CA ASP A 469 25.75 2.89 8.95
C ASP A 469 24.61 3.25 7.97
N SER A 470 23.52 3.84 8.46
CA SER A 470 22.43 4.33 7.62
C SER A 470 22.94 5.38 6.64
N LEU A 471 22.57 5.21 5.38
CA LEU A 471 22.85 6.17 4.31
C LEU A 471 21.71 7.17 4.21
N MET A 472 22.05 8.41 3.87
CA MET A 472 21.07 9.48 3.63
C MET A 472 21.50 10.36 2.45
N THR A 473 20.55 10.88 1.71
CA THR A 473 20.83 11.95 0.74
C THR A 473 21.14 13.25 1.48
N MET A 474 22.31 13.82 1.23
CA MET A 474 22.72 15.08 1.88
C MET A 474 21.87 16.24 1.35
N GLY A 475 21.06 16.83 2.22
CA GLY A 475 20.21 17.99 1.91
C GLY A 475 20.99 19.33 1.86
N GLY A 476 20.31 20.37 1.43
CA GLY A 476 20.78 21.75 1.35
C GLY A 476 20.85 22.29 -0.07
N THR A 477 20.92 23.63 -0.18
CA THR A 477 21.03 24.35 -1.49
C THR A 477 22.18 25.34 -1.41
N ASP A 478 23.17 25.19 -2.29
CA ASP A 478 24.23 26.17 -2.50
C ASP A 478 24.72 26.09 -3.97
N GLY A 479 24.24 27.01 -4.80
CA GLY A 479 24.62 27.08 -6.22
C GLY A 479 26.12 27.42 -6.47
N THR A 480 26.89 27.69 -5.41
CA THR A 480 28.34 27.94 -5.51
C THR A 480 29.18 26.70 -5.25
N VAL A 481 28.57 25.58 -4.85
CA VAL A 481 29.23 24.28 -4.77
C VAL A 481 29.32 23.67 -6.16
N THR A 482 30.55 23.51 -6.66
CA THR A 482 30.84 23.03 -8.03
C THR A 482 31.58 21.69 -8.06
N ILE A 483 31.74 21.03 -6.92
CA ILE A 483 32.31 19.70 -6.81
C ILE A 483 31.26 18.69 -6.28
N PRO A 484 31.30 17.43 -6.74
CA PRO A 484 30.37 16.41 -6.27
C PRO A 484 30.72 15.92 -4.88
N SER A 485 29.71 15.40 -4.16
CA SER A 485 29.91 14.79 -2.85
C SER A 485 29.04 13.54 -2.68
N VAL A 486 29.51 12.65 -1.80
CA VAL A 486 28.83 11.41 -1.41
C VAL A 486 28.84 11.26 0.10
N PHE A 487 27.85 10.54 0.62
CA PHE A 487 27.72 10.23 2.04
C PHE A 487 27.92 8.74 2.28
N VAL A 488 28.64 8.36 3.32
CA VAL A 488 28.91 6.97 3.73
C VAL A 488 28.56 6.74 5.19
N GLY A 489 28.21 5.51 5.57
CA GLY A 489 27.94 5.14 6.94
C GLY A 489 29.20 5.26 7.84
N PHE A 490 28.98 5.19 9.15
CA PHE A 490 30.03 5.38 10.17
C PHE A 490 31.17 4.36 10.03
N THR A 491 30.84 3.07 9.97
CA THR A 491 31.83 1.99 9.84
C THR A 491 32.64 2.11 8.56
N ASN A 492 31.94 2.32 7.43
CA ASN A 492 32.57 2.53 6.14
C ASN A 492 33.44 3.80 6.13
N GLY A 493 32.96 4.88 6.75
CA GLY A 493 33.73 6.12 6.91
C GLY A 493 35.04 5.92 7.66
N GLY A 494 35.01 5.12 8.72
CA GLY A 494 36.20 4.73 9.47
C GLY A 494 37.21 3.94 8.61
N ALA A 495 36.73 2.94 7.88
CA ALA A 495 37.54 2.12 6.97
C ALA A 495 38.18 2.98 5.84
N ILE A 496 37.38 3.87 5.24
CA ILE A 496 37.87 4.79 4.21
C ILE A 496 38.92 5.74 4.76
N LYS A 497 38.74 6.34 5.96
CA LYS A 497 39.73 7.20 6.59
C LYS A 497 41.07 6.47 6.87
N ALA A 498 41.01 5.22 7.29
CA ALA A 498 42.19 4.40 7.52
C ALA A 498 43.02 4.18 6.24
N ALA A 499 42.41 4.28 5.07
CA ALA A 499 43.04 4.17 3.76
C ALA A 499 43.50 5.53 3.17
N ALA A 500 43.55 6.59 3.97
CA ALA A 500 44.00 7.91 3.51
C ALA A 500 45.42 7.83 2.88
N GLY A 501 45.65 8.62 1.85
CA GLY A 501 46.87 8.60 1.05
C GLY A 501 46.82 7.66 -0.16
N THR A 502 45.77 6.85 -0.32
CA THR A 502 45.58 5.98 -1.48
C THR A 502 44.69 6.64 -2.52
N SER A 503 44.66 6.11 -3.75
CA SER A 503 43.74 6.55 -4.79
C SER A 503 42.30 6.13 -4.44
N SER A 504 41.39 7.05 -4.52
CA SER A 504 39.95 6.80 -4.33
C SER A 504 39.10 7.37 -5.48
N THR A 505 37.96 6.75 -5.75
CA THR A 505 36.99 7.20 -6.76
C THR A 505 35.62 7.28 -6.13
N ILE A 506 34.93 8.42 -6.28
CA ILE A 506 33.50 8.56 -5.99
C ILE A 506 32.74 8.54 -7.30
N ARG A 507 31.69 7.70 -7.41
CA ARG A 507 30.96 7.51 -8.67
C ARG A 507 29.54 6.98 -8.44
N LEU A 508 28.72 6.98 -9.50
CA LEU A 508 27.45 6.25 -9.50
C LEU A 508 27.67 4.75 -9.44
N THR A 509 26.77 4.05 -8.75
CA THR A 509 26.66 2.59 -8.80
C THR A 509 26.25 2.14 -10.21
N THR A 510 26.80 1.04 -10.70
CA THR A 510 26.48 0.53 -12.04
C THR A 510 26.14 -0.97 -11.94
N PRO A 511 24.96 -1.38 -12.45
CA PRO A 511 23.89 -0.56 -13.02
C PRO A 511 23.25 0.34 -11.96
N ALA A 512 22.61 1.43 -12.42
CA ALA A 512 21.87 2.32 -11.51
C ALA A 512 20.74 1.54 -10.82
N PRO A 513 20.62 1.62 -9.49
CA PRO A 513 19.52 0.98 -8.78
C PRO A 513 18.19 1.68 -9.11
N LEU A 514 17.11 0.90 -9.10
CA LEU A 514 15.76 1.46 -9.16
C LEU A 514 15.43 2.13 -7.80
N GLN A 515 14.79 3.28 -7.87
CA GLN A 515 14.20 3.88 -6.68
C GLN A 515 13.09 2.99 -6.11
N ARG A 516 12.83 3.14 -4.82
CA ARG A 516 11.70 2.56 -4.12
C ARG A 516 10.62 3.61 -3.94
N ASP A 517 9.40 3.15 -3.89
CA ASP A 517 8.23 4.02 -3.76
C ASP A 517 7.70 3.94 -2.32
N GLY A 518 7.85 5.02 -1.53
CA GLY A 518 7.40 5.07 -0.14
C GLY A 518 5.88 4.86 0.02
N ASP A 519 5.10 5.14 -1.01
CA ASP A 519 3.65 4.89 -1.02
C ASP A 519 3.27 3.42 -0.87
N LEU A 520 4.21 2.51 -1.16
CA LEU A 520 4.03 1.06 -1.10
C LEU A 520 4.53 0.46 0.21
N ASP A 521 5.23 1.25 1.03
CA ASP A 521 5.76 0.85 2.32
C ASP A 521 4.74 1.12 3.43
N GLY A 522 4.09 0.06 3.91
CA GLY A 522 3.09 0.18 4.96
C GLY A 522 3.65 0.77 6.24
N ASP A 523 4.90 0.46 6.59
CA ASP A 523 5.54 0.99 7.80
C ASP A 523 5.60 2.51 7.76
N ILE A 524 6.07 3.07 6.65
CA ILE A 524 6.20 4.52 6.51
C ILE A 524 4.82 5.19 6.50
N VAL A 525 3.81 4.62 5.80
CA VAL A 525 2.47 5.22 5.78
C VAL A 525 1.79 5.18 7.15
N TRP A 526 1.93 4.10 7.92
CA TRP A 526 1.43 4.01 9.29
C TRP A 526 2.16 4.98 10.21
N HIS A 527 3.48 5.12 10.09
CA HIS A 527 4.31 6.05 10.85
C HIS A 527 3.82 7.48 10.64
N GLU A 528 3.67 7.91 9.40
CA GLU A 528 3.24 9.28 9.07
C GLU A 528 1.84 9.60 9.60
N TYR A 529 0.91 8.66 9.46
CA TYR A 529 -0.43 8.85 10.03
C TYR A 529 -0.40 8.97 11.57
N GLY A 530 0.57 8.31 12.21
CA GLY A 530 0.82 8.39 13.66
C GLY A 530 1.13 9.79 14.15
N HIS A 531 1.80 10.61 13.35
CA HIS A 531 1.97 12.04 13.67
C HIS A 531 0.63 12.76 13.73
N GLY A 532 -0.27 12.51 12.76
CA GLY A 532 -1.62 13.05 12.79
C GLY A 532 -2.40 12.66 14.05
N LEU A 533 -2.36 11.39 14.42
CA LEU A 533 -3.00 10.87 15.63
C LEU A 533 -2.51 11.60 16.90
N THR A 534 -1.18 11.65 17.09
CA THR A 534 -0.62 12.25 18.32
C THR A 534 -0.89 13.75 18.45
N TRP A 535 -0.80 14.49 17.33
CA TRP A 535 -1.12 15.91 17.31
C TRP A 535 -2.60 16.20 17.61
N ARG A 536 -3.54 15.35 17.17
CA ARG A 536 -4.98 15.53 17.42
C ARG A 536 -5.36 15.08 18.82
N MET A 537 -4.89 13.92 19.28
CA MET A 537 -5.28 13.32 20.55
C MET A 537 -4.60 13.97 21.77
N ILE A 538 -3.32 14.34 21.65
CA ILE A 538 -2.50 14.86 22.74
C ILE A 538 -2.40 16.39 22.68
N GLY A 539 -2.37 16.95 21.48
CA GLY A 539 -2.13 18.36 21.23
C GLY A 539 -0.69 18.63 20.81
N SER A 540 0.01 19.59 21.43
CA SER A 540 1.37 19.96 21.02
C SER A 540 2.35 18.81 21.22
N MET A 541 3.03 18.42 20.12
CA MET A 541 4.13 17.46 20.09
C MET A 541 5.49 18.14 19.79
N SER A 542 5.55 19.47 20.03
CA SER A 542 6.76 20.25 19.79
C SER A 542 7.77 20.08 20.91
N GLY A 543 9.04 20.07 20.54
CA GLY A 543 10.15 19.96 21.46
C GLY A 543 10.89 18.61 21.37
N PRO A 544 12.10 18.50 21.95
CA PRO A 544 12.94 17.33 21.74
C PRO A 544 12.35 16.04 22.35
N LEU A 545 11.68 16.12 23.50
CA LEU A 545 11.14 14.96 24.19
C LEU A 545 9.79 14.52 23.61
N SER A 546 8.86 15.46 23.42
CA SER A 546 7.56 15.16 22.84
C SER A 546 7.65 14.84 21.35
N GLY A 547 8.57 15.48 20.61
CA GLY A 547 8.88 15.11 19.24
C GLY A 547 9.42 13.66 19.14
N ALA A 548 10.32 13.26 20.04
CA ALA A 548 10.78 11.88 20.10
C ALA A 548 9.65 10.87 20.36
N ILE A 549 8.68 11.22 21.21
CA ILE A 549 7.49 10.40 21.42
C ILE A 549 6.64 10.34 20.15
N GLY A 550 6.48 11.45 19.43
CA GLY A 550 5.77 11.48 18.14
C GLY A 550 6.38 10.51 17.13
N GLU A 551 7.71 10.54 16.97
CA GLU A 551 8.45 9.59 16.12
C GLU A 551 8.25 8.14 16.57
N GLY A 552 8.48 7.90 17.87
CA GLY A 552 8.33 6.56 18.43
C GLY A 552 6.91 6.02 18.37
N MET A 553 5.87 6.87 18.47
CA MET A 553 4.48 6.44 18.31
C MET A 553 4.13 6.12 16.85
N GLY A 554 4.69 6.85 15.89
CA GLY A 554 4.60 6.49 14.46
C GLY A 554 5.12 5.07 14.23
N ASP A 555 6.33 4.77 14.76
CA ASP A 555 6.92 3.43 14.69
C ASP A 555 6.05 2.38 15.42
N VAL A 556 5.51 2.71 16.61
CA VAL A 556 4.63 1.81 17.38
C VAL A 556 3.40 1.41 16.55
N LEU A 557 2.79 2.34 15.83
CA LEU A 557 1.65 2.01 14.96
C LEU A 557 2.07 1.08 13.81
N ALA A 558 3.21 1.36 13.18
CA ALA A 558 3.75 0.55 12.10
C ALA A 558 4.01 -0.89 12.53
N ILE A 559 4.81 -1.08 13.59
CA ILE A 559 5.19 -2.41 14.09
C ILE A 559 4.02 -3.22 14.66
N ILE A 560 3.01 -2.57 15.22
CA ILE A 560 1.77 -3.24 15.65
C ILE A 560 0.96 -3.68 14.43
N ALA A 561 0.79 -2.78 13.44
CA ALA A 561 -0.05 -3.05 12.27
C ALA A 561 0.50 -4.15 11.37
N ASN A 562 1.82 -4.21 11.22
CA ASN A 562 2.52 -5.15 10.34
C ASN A 562 3.07 -6.37 11.09
N GLY A 563 3.12 -6.33 12.42
CA GLY A 563 3.44 -7.48 13.27
C GLY A 563 4.92 -7.86 13.28
N ASP A 564 5.81 -6.95 12.86
CA ASP A 564 7.26 -7.14 12.93
C ASP A 564 7.96 -5.97 13.66
N ASP A 565 9.24 -6.12 13.98
CA ASP A 565 10.00 -5.24 14.86
C ASP A 565 10.98 -4.32 14.11
N VAL A 566 10.83 -4.21 12.81
CA VAL A 566 11.63 -3.35 11.93
C VAL A 566 10.71 -2.36 11.21
N VAL A 567 11.21 -1.20 10.84
CA VAL A 567 10.45 -0.15 10.14
C VAL A 567 11.17 0.27 8.88
N GLY A 568 10.48 0.23 7.73
CA GLY A 568 10.94 0.82 6.47
C GLY A 568 12.00 0.03 5.72
N GLU A 569 12.00 -1.32 5.79
CA GLU A 569 12.95 -2.17 5.07
C GLU A 569 12.79 -2.06 3.56
N TYR A 570 11.56 -1.94 3.10
CA TYR A 570 11.31 -1.78 1.67
C TYR A 570 11.88 -0.46 1.16
N SER A 571 11.53 0.66 1.75
CA SER A 571 11.95 1.99 1.32
C SER A 571 13.46 2.16 1.38
N SER A 572 14.08 1.76 2.50
CA SER A 572 15.54 1.85 2.68
C SER A 572 16.33 0.79 1.90
N SER A 573 15.67 -0.27 1.40
CA SER A 573 16.33 -1.50 0.88
C SER A 573 17.31 -2.13 1.87
N ASN A 574 17.03 -2.01 3.16
CA ASN A 574 17.86 -2.48 4.26
C ASN A 574 17.03 -3.40 5.17
N ALA A 575 17.45 -4.63 5.36
CA ALA A 575 16.75 -5.61 6.20
C ALA A 575 16.66 -5.22 7.69
N THR A 576 17.43 -4.23 8.14
CA THR A 576 17.34 -3.65 9.49
C THR A 576 16.58 -2.31 9.50
N GLY A 577 15.92 -1.97 8.37
CA GLY A 577 15.10 -0.77 8.24
C GLY A 577 15.87 0.55 8.33
N ILE A 578 15.14 1.59 8.73
CA ILE A 578 15.64 2.96 8.84
C ILE A 578 16.12 3.32 10.26
N ARG A 579 15.89 2.47 11.24
CA ARG A 579 16.29 2.68 12.64
C ARG A 579 17.65 2.04 12.92
N SER A 580 18.21 2.34 14.08
CA SER A 580 19.55 1.88 14.43
C SER A 580 19.63 0.40 14.79
N ALA A 581 18.52 -0.21 15.20
CA ALA A 581 18.36 -1.62 15.53
C ALA A 581 16.86 -2.02 15.44
N PRO A 582 16.56 -3.32 15.28
CA PRO A 582 15.20 -3.85 15.48
C PRO A 582 14.70 -3.55 16.90
N TYR A 583 13.38 -3.51 17.06
CA TYR A 583 12.77 -3.20 18.37
C TYR A 583 12.78 -4.36 19.36
N THR A 584 12.91 -5.59 18.90
CA THR A 584 13.15 -6.75 19.79
C THR A 584 14.49 -6.62 20.50
N ASN A 585 14.46 -6.56 21.83
CA ASN A 585 15.65 -6.37 22.68
C ASN A 585 16.48 -5.14 22.26
N HIS A 586 15.82 -4.04 21.94
CA HIS A 586 16.47 -2.81 21.52
C HIS A 586 17.54 -2.38 22.54
N PRO A 587 18.76 -2.00 22.09
CA PRO A 587 19.90 -1.82 23.01
C PRO A 587 19.85 -0.53 23.85
N ARG A 588 18.96 0.43 23.47
CA ARG A 588 18.89 1.72 24.14
C ARG A 588 17.81 1.76 25.20
N THR A 589 18.03 2.60 26.20
CA THR A 589 17.09 2.89 27.27
C THR A 589 16.83 4.39 27.38
N TYR A 590 16.01 4.78 28.33
CA TYR A 590 15.65 6.19 28.55
C TYR A 590 16.88 7.06 28.84
N GLY A 591 17.95 6.50 29.41
CA GLY A 591 19.21 7.20 29.63
C GLY A 591 19.90 7.71 28.35
N ASP A 592 19.58 7.13 27.20
CA ASP A 592 20.12 7.54 25.90
C ASP A 592 19.35 8.72 25.28
N VAL A 593 18.20 9.12 25.85
CA VAL A 593 17.36 10.22 25.36
C VAL A 593 17.95 11.55 25.84
N THR A 594 18.63 12.25 24.96
CA THR A 594 19.41 13.45 25.28
C THR A 594 18.99 14.71 24.53
N GLY A 595 18.16 14.59 23.50
CA GLY A 595 17.81 15.65 22.55
C GLY A 595 18.92 15.97 21.54
N ALA A 596 20.16 15.54 21.79
CA ALA A 596 21.32 15.89 20.96
C ALA A 596 21.38 15.10 19.65
N ASN A 597 20.82 13.90 19.61
CA ASN A 597 20.87 12.99 18.46
C ASN A 597 19.66 13.13 17.52
N GLY A 598 18.70 13.98 17.89
CA GLY A 598 17.47 14.23 17.14
C GLY A 598 16.32 13.30 17.54
N VAL A 599 15.11 13.74 17.20
CA VAL A 599 13.85 13.12 17.64
C VAL A 599 13.66 11.68 17.17
N HIS A 600 14.13 11.34 15.96
CA HIS A 600 14.06 9.99 15.43
C HIS A 600 14.88 9.00 16.27
N TYR A 601 16.12 9.39 16.61
CA TYR A 601 17.01 8.55 17.40
C TYR A 601 16.49 8.36 18.83
N ASP A 602 16.08 9.46 19.47
CA ASP A 602 15.54 9.41 20.82
C ASP A 602 14.18 8.69 20.87
N GLY A 603 13.39 8.76 19.78
CA GLY A 603 12.11 8.09 19.61
C GLY A 603 12.18 6.57 19.55
N GLU A 604 13.33 5.99 19.14
CA GLU A 604 13.52 4.55 19.11
C GLU A 604 13.30 3.89 20.48
N VAL A 605 13.57 4.60 21.57
CA VAL A 605 13.29 4.10 22.92
C VAL A 605 11.78 3.93 23.16
N TYR A 606 10.97 4.86 22.64
CA TYR A 606 9.50 4.74 22.74
C TYR A 606 8.96 3.62 21.83
N GLY A 607 9.52 3.47 20.63
CA GLY A 607 9.24 2.35 19.74
C GLY A 607 9.51 0.99 20.42
N ALA A 608 10.65 0.88 21.12
CA ALA A 608 11.01 -0.32 21.87
C ALA A 608 10.05 -0.64 23.03
N ILE A 609 9.58 0.39 23.74
CA ILE A 609 8.52 0.26 24.75
C ILE A 609 7.24 -0.28 24.11
N GLY A 610 6.83 0.28 22.97
CA GLY A 610 5.62 -0.15 22.24
C GLY A 610 5.70 -1.59 21.75
N TRP A 611 6.86 -2.01 21.21
CA TRP A 611 7.09 -3.41 20.85
C TRP A 611 7.00 -4.34 22.06
N LYS A 612 7.60 -3.96 23.17
CA LYS A 612 7.51 -4.75 24.41
C LYS A 612 6.09 -4.83 24.95
N LEU A 613 5.30 -3.77 24.84
CA LEU A 613 3.87 -3.81 25.16
C LEU A 613 3.15 -4.83 24.29
N ARG A 614 3.38 -4.82 22.97
CA ARG A 614 2.80 -5.80 22.05
C ARG A 614 3.13 -7.23 22.46
N GLU A 615 4.40 -7.54 22.75
CA GLU A 615 4.80 -8.86 23.22
C GLU A 615 4.03 -9.28 24.49
N LEU A 616 3.91 -8.37 25.47
CA LEU A 616 3.23 -8.66 26.74
C LEU A 616 1.70 -8.81 26.58
N TYR A 617 1.09 -8.02 25.68
CA TYR A 617 -0.35 -8.17 25.41
C TYR A 617 -0.65 -9.51 24.75
N LEU A 618 0.09 -9.87 23.70
CA LEU A 618 -0.08 -11.15 23.00
C LEU A 618 0.20 -12.35 23.91
N ALA A 619 1.27 -12.30 24.72
CA ALA A 619 1.59 -13.33 25.70
C ALA A 619 0.50 -13.46 26.77
N GLY A 620 -0.23 -12.38 27.06
CA GLY A 620 -1.38 -12.36 27.97
C GLY A 620 -2.70 -12.78 27.33
N GLY A 621 -2.71 -13.21 26.05
CA GLY A 621 -3.91 -13.62 25.33
C GLY A 621 -4.78 -12.47 24.83
N LEU A 622 -4.27 -11.24 24.82
CA LEU A 622 -4.87 -10.05 24.23
C LEU A 622 -4.46 -9.91 22.76
N THR A 623 -5.08 -8.97 22.03
CA THR A 623 -4.85 -8.72 20.61
C THR A 623 -4.16 -7.39 20.39
N GLU A 624 -3.62 -7.17 19.17
CA GLU A 624 -3.13 -5.87 18.73
C GLU A 624 -4.22 -4.79 18.81
N THR A 625 -5.47 -5.14 18.56
CA THR A 625 -6.61 -4.21 18.71
C THR A 625 -6.80 -3.76 20.15
N ASP A 626 -6.61 -4.66 21.13
CA ASP A 626 -6.67 -4.32 22.56
C ASP A 626 -5.55 -3.35 22.93
N LEU A 627 -4.32 -3.59 22.44
CA LEU A 627 -3.20 -2.69 22.66
C LEU A 627 -3.42 -1.31 22.02
N LEU A 628 -3.82 -1.27 20.74
CA LEU A 628 -4.11 -0.01 20.05
C LEU A 628 -5.19 0.79 20.79
N ARG A 629 -6.24 0.12 21.28
CA ARG A 629 -7.27 0.77 22.07
C ARG A 629 -6.69 1.40 23.34
N ASP A 630 -5.89 0.68 24.12
CA ASP A 630 -5.31 1.19 25.36
C ASP A 630 -4.33 2.35 25.09
N LEU A 631 -3.54 2.28 24.00
CA LEU A 631 -2.66 3.38 23.57
C LEU A 631 -3.45 4.63 23.16
N VAL A 632 -4.45 4.49 22.30
CA VAL A 632 -5.28 5.61 21.82
C VAL A 632 -6.08 6.22 22.97
N GLN A 633 -6.71 5.40 23.81
CA GLN A 633 -7.43 5.91 24.98
C GLN A 633 -6.47 6.58 26.00
N GLY A 634 -5.25 6.08 26.15
CA GLY A 634 -4.20 6.68 26.98
C GLY A 634 -3.84 8.11 26.59
N MET A 635 -3.88 8.41 25.29
CA MET A 635 -3.60 9.76 24.79
C MET A 635 -4.58 10.81 25.32
N ARG A 636 -5.84 10.43 25.64
CA ARG A 636 -6.83 11.34 26.26
C ARG A 636 -6.44 11.82 27.65
N PHE A 637 -5.61 11.04 28.35
CA PHE A 637 -5.11 11.34 29.69
C PHE A 637 -3.70 11.90 29.68
N THR A 638 -3.13 12.10 28.49
CA THR A 638 -1.76 12.57 28.30
C THR A 638 -1.75 14.08 28.07
N PRO A 639 -0.98 14.88 28.83
CA PRO A 639 -0.91 16.33 28.63
C PRO A 639 -0.17 16.68 27.33
N ALA A 640 -0.47 17.86 26.76
CA ALA A 640 0.27 18.40 25.63
C ALA A 640 1.76 18.60 25.97
N GLY A 641 2.65 18.33 25.01
CA GLY A 641 4.10 18.34 25.22
C GLY A 641 4.58 17.22 26.17
N PRO A 642 4.16 15.96 25.96
CA PRO A 642 4.34 14.88 26.93
C PRO A 642 5.79 14.51 27.15
N SER A 643 6.05 13.97 28.35
CA SER A 643 7.22 13.15 28.64
C SER A 643 6.88 11.66 28.48
N TYR A 644 7.89 10.80 28.47
CA TYR A 644 7.69 9.33 28.44
C TYR A 644 6.88 8.85 29.65
N GLN A 645 7.10 9.47 30.82
CA GLN A 645 6.32 9.20 32.04
C GLN A 645 4.85 9.60 31.86
N ALA A 646 4.61 10.75 31.23
CA ALA A 646 3.24 11.23 31.00
C ALA A 646 2.47 10.27 30.04
N MET A 647 3.15 9.75 29.02
CA MET A 647 2.56 8.72 28.15
C MET A 647 2.24 7.43 28.92
N ARG A 648 3.17 6.93 29.75
CA ARG A 648 2.93 5.77 30.62
C ARG A 648 1.72 5.99 31.51
N ASP A 649 1.69 7.12 32.19
CA ASP A 649 0.64 7.45 33.17
C ASP A 649 -0.72 7.64 32.50
N GLY A 650 -0.73 8.17 31.26
CA GLY A 650 -1.93 8.27 30.44
C GLY A 650 -2.49 6.88 30.06
N ILE A 651 -1.63 5.95 29.64
CA ILE A 651 -2.04 4.57 29.36
C ILE A 651 -2.56 3.87 30.62
N LEU A 652 -1.87 4.04 31.75
CA LEU A 652 -2.31 3.49 33.05
C LEU A 652 -3.67 4.05 33.49
N ALA A 653 -3.96 5.32 33.17
CA ALA A 653 -5.26 5.92 33.47
C ALA A 653 -6.38 5.36 32.57
N ALA A 654 -6.06 4.91 31.37
CA ALA A 654 -7.01 4.34 30.41
C ALA A 654 -7.31 2.85 30.67
N THR A 655 -6.32 2.09 31.15
CA THR A 655 -6.47 0.66 31.41
C THR A 655 -6.61 0.38 32.90
N THR A 656 -7.44 -0.59 33.27
CA THR A 656 -7.62 -1.03 34.67
C THR A 656 -7.14 -2.47 34.91
N THR A 657 -6.71 -3.17 33.86
CA THR A 657 -6.39 -4.60 33.92
C THR A 657 -5.00 -4.92 33.36
N ASN A 658 -4.36 -3.96 32.67
CA ASN A 658 -3.08 -4.14 32.01
C ASN A 658 -1.91 -3.41 32.70
N ASP A 659 -2.12 -2.83 33.89
CA ASP A 659 -1.13 -2.01 34.60
C ASP A 659 0.23 -2.72 34.75
N CYS A 660 0.23 -4.02 35.08
CA CYS A 660 1.47 -4.77 35.19
C CYS A 660 2.25 -4.82 33.86
N LYS A 661 1.54 -5.01 32.72
CA LYS A 661 2.16 -5.02 31.40
C LYS A 661 2.76 -3.65 31.04
N VAL A 662 1.99 -2.58 31.32
CA VAL A 662 2.44 -1.19 31.08
C VAL A 662 3.68 -0.88 31.91
N TRP A 663 3.63 -1.10 33.22
CA TRP A 663 4.78 -0.91 34.10
C TRP A 663 5.99 -1.74 33.67
N THR A 664 5.78 -3.02 33.28
CA THR A 664 6.85 -3.91 32.86
C THR A 664 7.56 -3.39 31.62
N ALA A 665 6.80 -2.97 30.57
CA ALA A 665 7.38 -2.46 29.34
C ALA A 665 8.14 -1.15 29.56
N PHE A 666 7.54 -0.20 30.25
CA PHE A 666 8.16 1.11 30.52
C PHE A 666 9.37 0.99 31.45
N ALA A 667 9.28 0.19 32.51
CA ALA A 667 10.39 -0.03 33.43
C ALA A 667 11.58 -0.75 32.75
N LEU A 668 11.32 -1.69 31.85
CA LEU A 668 12.37 -2.39 31.10
C LEU A 668 13.29 -1.42 30.36
N TYR A 669 12.75 -0.32 29.86
CA TYR A 669 13.48 0.72 29.12
C TYR A 669 13.76 1.98 29.94
N GLY A 670 13.78 1.87 31.27
CA GLY A 670 14.22 2.94 32.16
C GLY A 670 13.15 3.99 32.52
N VAL A 671 11.87 3.77 32.16
CA VAL A 671 10.76 4.68 32.47
C VAL A 671 9.86 4.10 33.58
N GLY A 672 10.46 3.44 34.57
CA GLY A 672 9.78 2.89 35.74
C GLY A 672 9.35 3.95 36.77
N GLN A 673 8.95 3.49 37.94
CA GLN A 673 8.55 4.36 39.04
C GLN A 673 9.71 5.25 39.50
N GLY A 674 9.50 6.58 39.52
CA GLY A 674 10.51 7.56 39.92
C GLY A 674 11.42 8.02 38.78
N ALA A 675 11.22 7.55 37.55
CA ALA A 675 11.89 8.13 36.39
C ALA A 675 11.49 9.61 36.20
N THR A 676 12.42 10.48 35.82
CA THR A 676 12.18 11.90 35.61
C THR A 676 12.84 12.43 34.34
N SER A 677 12.36 13.56 33.85
CA SER A 677 12.99 14.31 32.76
C SER A 677 12.85 15.81 32.93
N SER A 678 13.78 16.53 32.32
CA SER A 678 13.70 17.98 32.18
C SER A 678 14.23 18.39 30.81
N VAL A 679 13.69 19.48 30.25
CA VAL A 679 14.09 20.00 28.94
C VAL A 679 14.60 21.44 29.12
N SER A 680 15.76 21.74 28.56
CA SER A 680 16.34 23.07 28.51
C SER A 680 16.85 23.35 27.09
N GLY A 681 16.08 24.14 26.34
CA GLY A 681 16.33 24.32 24.90
C GLY A 681 16.17 23.01 24.14
N SER A 682 17.22 22.58 23.43
CA SER A 682 17.26 21.26 22.74
C SER A 682 17.80 20.13 23.63
N THR A 683 18.30 20.42 24.82
CA THR A 683 18.89 19.41 25.70
C THR A 683 17.83 18.75 26.56
N VAL A 684 17.81 17.44 26.58
CA VAL A 684 17.00 16.61 27.47
C VAL A 684 17.92 16.01 28.53
N THR A 685 17.51 16.10 29.78
CA THR A 685 18.15 15.42 30.90
C THR A 685 17.15 14.47 31.52
N VAL A 686 17.50 13.21 31.63
CA VAL A 686 16.65 12.16 32.19
C VAL A 686 17.31 11.48 33.38
N THR A 687 16.47 10.96 34.28
CA THR A 687 16.88 10.02 35.32
C THR A 687 16.10 8.73 35.11
N GLU A 688 16.76 7.65 34.81
CA GLU A 688 16.16 6.35 34.61
C GLU A 688 15.67 5.72 35.92
N SER A 689 14.63 4.93 35.79
CA SER A 689 14.20 4.01 36.84
C SER A 689 13.70 2.72 36.20
N PHE A 690 14.16 1.61 36.70
CA PHE A 690 13.73 0.26 36.28
C PHE A 690 12.78 -0.36 37.31
N VAL A 691 12.25 0.45 38.23
CA VAL A 691 11.39 0.00 39.33
C VAL A 691 9.93 -0.13 38.86
N ILE A 692 9.35 -1.28 39.10
CA ILE A 692 7.90 -1.51 39.01
C ILE A 692 7.31 -1.27 40.41
N PRO A 693 6.20 -0.52 40.56
CA PRO A 693 5.61 -0.28 41.87
C PRO A 693 5.21 -1.60 42.55
N ALA A 694 5.44 -1.68 43.87
CA ALA A 694 5.10 -2.86 44.65
C ALA A 694 3.59 -3.16 44.59
N GLY A 695 3.23 -4.42 44.38
CA GLY A 695 1.83 -4.88 44.31
C GLY A 695 1.12 -4.66 42.99
N VAL A 696 1.75 -4.08 41.96
CA VAL A 696 1.16 -3.91 40.60
C VAL A 696 1.27 -5.21 39.81
N CYS A 697 2.37 -5.89 39.90
CA CYS A 697 2.55 -7.20 39.29
C CYS A 697 2.43 -8.32 40.32
N PRO A 698 1.78 -9.46 39.99
CA PRO A 698 1.59 -10.59 40.88
C PRO A 698 2.89 -11.27 41.28
#